data_4f70e2e94c124835c9408d3513cdbade
#
_entry.id   4f70e2e94c124835c9408d3513cdbade
#
_cell.length_a   1.000
_cell.length_b   1.000
_cell.length_c   1.000
_cell.angle_alpha   90.00
_cell.angle_beta   90.00
_cell.angle_gamma   90.00
#
_symmetry.space_group_name_H-M   'P 1'
#
loop_
_entity.id
_entity.type
_entity.pdbx_description
1 polymer ?
#
loop_
_entity_poly.entity_id
_entity_poly.type
_entity_poly.pdbx_seq_one_letter_code
_entity_poly.pdbx_strand_id
1 'polypeptide(L)'
;MNKKIKGLSTKEVQERIQNQQTNHFKTKTSASNWEIFRRNVFTSFNALNFAIFLALLAVQAWSNLFFFGVIVLNSVSGMLTEWRARRMIDKLNLMNKDFIRVVRDGETISIAPEDIVLDDVLLLSAGEQVPSDAIVLEGIAEANEAMLTGESDLIVKNNGAELLSGSYLVSGQIYAKVIHVGAENYANKLMLEAKTHKPIVSRILYNMDKIAKFTGKIIIPFGLALFLEAFFIKLLPLKDSVITSSTALLGMLPKGIALLTITSLLTAVIKLGMKNVLVQEMYSVETLARVDVLCLDKTGTITQGKMTVENLLPLTNHYSLDTIQQILATYIQTSEDTNSTAQAIRKEYGDLEHHYKASHIIPFSSDRKWGAMTIENIGRIFLGAPEMLLTQNPPSVSEAQARGSRVLILALSQQSLPSSQNQLPENIEPLALLEIADPIREDAAETLAYLRSQEVTLKIISGDNPVTVSHIAKETGFADYDSYIDCSKVDDEELIARAETTAIFGRVSPHQKKLLIQTLKAQGHTTAMTGDGVNDILALREADCSIVMAEGDPATRQIANLVLLDSEFRDIPEILFEGRRVVNNISHIAPIFLIKTIYSFLLGLICIASITLGKAEYLLVFPFIQIQMTLIGQFVEGFPPFILTFERNIRPVEKHFLRKSLLLALPNALMVVLSVLIFHLLQVFGYLNLHDMQTLSYYVLGSTGLLAVIRACLPLTKTRLALIIYSVFGFFISSHFLHGLIEIHPLNSHTLPIYSGLMLIFIPVFFWISYKQGAFKN
;
A
#
# COMPACT_ATOMS: atom_id res chain seq x y z
N MET A 1 31.49 10.61 -41.12
CA MET A 1 32.23 9.43 -40.61
C MET A 1 31.77 9.22 -39.16
N ASN A 2 30.78 8.39 -38.95
CA ASN A 2 30.34 8.05 -37.58
C ASN A 2 31.47 7.22 -36.94
N LYS A 3 32.16 7.80 -35.98
CA LYS A 3 33.04 7.03 -35.09
C LYS A 3 32.18 6.08 -34.30
N LYS A 4 32.15 4.79 -34.67
CA LYS A 4 31.45 3.76 -33.89
C LYS A 4 31.96 3.82 -32.44
N ILE A 5 31.09 4.15 -31.50
CA ILE A 5 31.43 4.17 -30.07
C ILE A 5 31.81 2.74 -29.67
N LYS A 6 33.04 2.54 -29.17
CA LYS A 6 33.57 1.20 -28.87
C LYS A 6 33.18 0.72 -27.44
N GLY A 7 32.96 1.65 -26.52
CA GLY A 7 32.79 1.32 -25.11
C GLY A 7 34.04 0.69 -24.47
N LEU A 8 33.92 0.18 -23.25
CA LEU A 8 34.97 -0.52 -22.53
C LEU A 8 35.17 -1.94 -23.06
N SER A 9 36.43 -2.39 -23.09
CA SER A 9 36.74 -3.80 -23.32
C SER A 9 36.47 -4.67 -22.12
N THR A 10 36.25 -5.97 -22.33
CA THR A 10 36.04 -6.95 -21.25
C THR A 10 37.16 -6.89 -20.19
N LYS A 11 38.41 -6.62 -20.59
CA LYS A 11 39.54 -6.51 -19.66
C LYS A 11 39.45 -5.27 -18.79
N GLU A 12 39.08 -4.13 -19.34
CA GLU A 12 38.91 -2.87 -18.63
C GLU A 12 37.73 -2.96 -17.64
N VAL A 13 36.63 -3.63 -18.02
CA VAL A 13 35.50 -3.92 -17.13
C VAL A 13 35.93 -4.73 -15.90
N GLN A 14 36.73 -5.80 -16.10
CA GLN A 14 37.25 -6.60 -15.00
C GLN A 14 38.16 -5.79 -14.06
N GLU A 15 38.99 -4.90 -14.62
CA GLU A 15 39.83 -4.00 -13.83
C GLU A 15 39.01 -3.03 -12.99
N ARG A 16 37.91 -2.47 -13.53
CA ARG A 16 36.96 -1.62 -12.78
C ARG A 16 36.29 -2.38 -11.65
N ILE A 17 35.87 -3.64 -11.89
CA ILE A 17 35.26 -4.51 -10.85
C ILE A 17 36.27 -4.78 -9.73
N GLN A 18 37.52 -5.12 -10.04
CA GLN A 18 38.58 -5.36 -9.05
C GLN A 18 38.86 -4.11 -8.20
N ASN A 19 38.77 -2.93 -8.81
CA ASN A 19 38.96 -1.64 -8.14
C ASN A 19 37.67 -1.17 -7.38
N GLN A 20 36.65 -2.01 -7.26
CA GLN A 20 35.35 -1.69 -6.63
C GLN A 20 34.63 -0.48 -7.27
N GLN A 21 34.87 -0.20 -8.54
CA GLN A 21 34.26 0.87 -9.32
C GLN A 21 32.97 0.38 -10.01
N THR A 22 32.08 -0.25 -9.23
CA THR A 22 30.79 -0.80 -9.70
C THR A 22 29.64 0.01 -9.14
N ASN A 23 28.51 0.00 -9.85
CA ASN A 23 27.28 0.68 -9.41
C ASN A 23 26.53 -0.08 -8.30
N HIS A 24 27.24 -0.95 -7.57
CA HIS A 24 26.64 -1.70 -6.48
C HIS A 24 26.43 -0.81 -5.26
N PHE A 25 25.20 -0.37 -5.03
CA PHE A 25 24.79 0.39 -3.86
C PHE A 25 23.83 -0.46 -3.01
N LYS A 26 24.26 -0.84 -1.80
CA LYS A 26 23.38 -1.55 -0.87
C LYS A 26 22.36 -0.58 -0.28
N THR A 27 21.26 -0.38 -0.96
CA THR A 27 20.07 0.15 -0.31
C THR A 27 19.55 -0.88 0.67
N LYS A 28 19.36 -0.51 1.93
CA LYS A 28 18.67 -1.35 2.92
C LYS A 28 17.18 -1.38 2.59
N THR A 29 16.81 -1.94 1.47
CA THR A 29 15.40 -2.08 1.04
C THR A 29 14.66 -3.16 1.82
N SER A 30 15.37 -4.11 2.42
CA SER A 30 14.77 -5.15 3.26
C SER A 30 15.50 -5.28 4.59
N ALA A 31 14.75 -5.43 5.69
CA ALA A 31 15.31 -5.62 7.03
C ALA A 31 16.23 -6.85 7.06
N SER A 32 17.42 -6.77 7.66
CA SER A 32 18.31 -7.91 7.81
C SER A 32 17.70 -8.99 8.72
N ASN A 33 18.20 -10.23 8.64
CA ASN A 33 17.73 -11.31 9.54
C ASN A 33 17.94 -10.93 11.00
N TRP A 34 19.00 -10.17 11.32
CA TRP A 34 19.27 -9.65 12.66
C TRP A 34 18.27 -8.57 13.08
N GLU A 35 17.88 -7.70 12.17
CA GLU A 35 16.85 -6.69 12.42
C GLU A 35 15.48 -7.32 12.68
N ILE A 36 15.10 -8.35 11.88
CA ILE A 36 13.88 -9.15 12.10
C ILE A 36 13.92 -9.77 13.50
N PHE A 37 15.03 -10.44 13.86
CA PHE A 37 15.22 -11.04 15.19
C PHE A 37 15.11 -9.99 16.29
N ARG A 38 15.86 -8.90 16.19
CA ARG A 38 15.87 -7.83 17.18
C ARG A 38 14.48 -7.21 17.38
N ARG A 39 13.75 -6.97 16.31
CA ARG A 39 12.43 -6.35 16.34
C ARG A 39 11.36 -7.25 16.95
N ASN A 40 11.47 -8.57 16.79
CA ASN A 40 10.51 -9.53 17.33
C ASN A 40 10.86 -10.00 18.76
N VAL A 41 12.14 -10.00 19.15
CA VAL A 41 12.60 -10.51 20.44
C VAL A 41 12.85 -9.38 21.43
N PHE A 42 13.59 -8.34 21.08
CA PHE A 42 13.96 -7.25 21.99
C PHE A 42 12.95 -6.10 21.98
N THR A 43 11.72 -6.39 22.36
CA THR A 43 10.69 -5.39 22.58
C THR A 43 10.55 -5.07 24.06
N SER A 44 10.14 -3.85 24.42
CA SER A 44 9.85 -3.48 25.82
C SER A 44 8.84 -4.43 26.46
N PHE A 45 7.92 -4.94 25.62
CA PHE A 45 6.94 -5.94 26.00
C PHE A 45 7.58 -7.28 26.40
N ASN A 46 8.47 -7.83 25.58
CA ASN A 46 9.16 -9.09 25.88
C ASN A 46 10.11 -8.93 27.08
N ALA A 47 10.75 -7.76 27.24
CA ALA A 47 11.57 -7.46 28.40
C ALA A 47 10.76 -7.49 29.71
N LEU A 48 9.56 -6.87 29.73
CA LEU A 48 8.65 -6.95 30.89
C LEU A 48 8.22 -8.39 31.18
N ASN A 49 7.83 -9.15 30.14
CA ASN A 49 7.43 -10.56 30.31
C ASN A 49 8.59 -11.41 30.81
N PHE A 50 9.82 -11.14 30.36
CA PHE A 50 11.01 -11.83 30.85
C PHE A 50 11.31 -11.50 32.32
N ALA A 51 11.12 -10.24 32.73
CA ALA A 51 11.25 -9.85 34.13
C ALA A 51 10.20 -10.55 35.02
N ILE A 52 8.93 -10.64 34.56
CA ILE A 52 7.88 -11.39 35.25
C ILE A 52 8.21 -12.89 35.28
N PHE A 53 8.72 -13.47 34.21
CA PHE A 53 9.17 -14.85 34.18
C PHE A 53 10.26 -15.12 35.23
N LEU A 54 11.26 -14.24 35.33
CA LEU A 54 12.32 -14.37 36.33
C LEU A 54 11.77 -14.24 37.78
N ALA A 55 10.81 -13.33 38.00
CA ALA A 55 10.16 -13.18 39.30
C ALA A 55 9.40 -14.44 39.71
N LEU A 56 8.59 -15.03 38.77
CA LEU A 56 7.87 -16.26 39.02
C LEU A 56 8.79 -17.49 39.18
N LEU A 57 9.91 -17.52 38.47
CA LEU A 57 10.94 -18.55 38.62
C LEU A 57 11.59 -18.51 39.99
N ALA A 58 11.94 -17.29 40.47
CA ALA A 58 12.55 -17.07 41.75
C ALA A 58 11.68 -17.56 42.96
N VAL A 59 10.33 -17.47 42.79
CA VAL A 59 9.39 -17.97 43.79
C VAL A 59 8.92 -19.41 43.53
N GLN A 60 9.53 -20.12 42.57
CA GLN A 60 9.24 -21.49 42.20
C GLN A 60 7.76 -21.74 41.82
N ALA A 61 7.17 -20.79 41.08
CA ALA A 61 5.77 -20.87 40.60
C ALA A 61 5.68 -21.59 39.24
N TRP A 62 6.06 -22.86 39.19
CA TRP A 62 6.27 -23.66 37.96
C TRP A 62 5.06 -23.69 37.03
N SER A 63 3.85 -23.90 37.53
CA SER A 63 2.62 -23.92 36.76
C SER A 63 2.34 -22.59 36.05
N ASN A 64 2.80 -21.48 36.63
CA ASN A 64 2.57 -20.16 36.08
C ASN A 64 3.64 -19.73 35.05
N LEU A 65 4.68 -20.52 34.79
CA LEU A 65 5.71 -20.23 33.77
C LEU A 65 5.28 -20.55 32.35
N PHE A 66 4.23 -21.35 32.13
CA PHE A 66 3.78 -21.76 30.77
C PHE A 66 3.45 -20.58 29.84
N PHE A 67 3.05 -19.41 30.38
CA PHE A 67 2.78 -18.23 29.58
C PHE A 67 4.01 -17.78 28.77
N PHE A 68 5.21 -18.02 29.29
CA PHE A 68 6.46 -17.62 28.62
C PHE A 68 6.69 -18.46 27.37
N GLY A 69 6.33 -19.75 27.40
CA GLY A 69 6.34 -20.61 26.21
C GLY A 69 5.47 -20.06 25.08
N VAL A 70 4.29 -19.52 25.42
CA VAL A 70 3.41 -18.86 24.42
C VAL A 70 4.08 -17.60 23.84
N ILE A 71 4.80 -16.83 24.66
CA ILE A 71 5.51 -15.62 24.18
C ILE A 71 6.65 -16.00 23.24
N VAL A 72 7.41 -17.05 23.56
CA VAL A 72 8.46 -17.57 22.69
C VAL A 72 7.87 -18.05 21.36
N LEU A 73 6.79 -18.83 21.40
CA LEU A 73 6.09 -19.29 20.18
C LEU A 73 5.58 -18.13 19.33
N ASN A 74 5.02 -17.09 19.96
CA ASN A 74 4.57 -15.88 19.26
C ASN A 74 5.74 -15.14 18.59
N SER A 75 6.87 -14.99 19.30
CA SER A 75 8.06 -14.35 18.74
C SER A 75 8.65 -15.14 17.57
N VAL A 76 8.73 -16.47 17.70
CA VAL A 76 9.16 -17.36 16.62
C VAL A 76 8.20 -17.31 15.42
N SER A 77 6.90 -17.37 15.67
CA SER A 77 5.87 -17.25 14.62
C SER A 77 5.97 -15.90 13.90
N GLY A 78 6.16 -14.80 14.64
CA GLY A 78 6.37 -13.47 14.07
C GLY A 78 7.61 -13.41 13.17
N MET A 79 8.74 -13.96 13.63
CA MET A 79 9.97 -14.02 12.85
C MET A 79 9.81 -14.86 11.58
N LEU A 80 9.21 -16.04 11.67
CA LEU A 80 8.99 -16.93 10.52
C LEU A 80 8.06 -16.29 9.50
N THR A 81 7.02 -15.62 9.98
CA THR A 81 6.03 -14.91 9.17
C THR A 81 6.70 -13.77 8.41
N GLU A 82 7.47 -12.94 9.09
CA GLU A 82 8.19 -11.81 8.49
C GLU A 82 9.28 -12.26 7.51
N TRP A 83 9.97 -13.35 7.83
CA TRP A 83 10.98 -13.94 6.95
C TRP A 83 10.39 -14.55 5.65
N ARG A 84 9.20 -15.19 5.75
CA ARG A 84 8.47 -15.68 4.56
C ARG A 84 8.00 -14.53 3.68
N ALA A 85 7.44 -13.46 4.29
CA ALA A 85 7.03 -12.27 3.57
C ALA A 85 8.19 -11.66 2.78
N ARG A 86 9.30 -11.45 3.46
CA ARG A 86 10.51 -10.91 2.85
C ARG A 86 10.97 -11.76 1.65
N ARG A 87 11.08 -13.08 1.82
CA ARG A 87 11.48 -13.96 0.72
C ARG A 87 10.55 -13.87 -0.49
N MET A 88 9.26 -13.71 -0.25
CA MET A 88 8.30 -13.57 -1.33
C MET A 88 8.44 -12.24 -2.05
N ILE A 89 8.56 -11.14 -1.31
CA ILE A 89 8.82 -9.80 -1.88
C ILE A 89 10.14 -9.80 -2.66
N ASP A 90 11.22 -10.35 -2.08
CA ASP A 90 12.52 -10.44 -2.76
C ASP A 90 12.42 -11.26 -4.07
N LYS A 91 11.64 -12.35 -4.08
CA LYS A 91 11.41 -13.16 -5.29
C LYS A 91 10.64 -12.40 -6.37
N LEU A 92 9.60 -11.66 -5.99
CA LEU A 92 8.80 -10.87 -6.93
C LEU A 92 9.61 -9.68 -7.48
N ASN A 93 10.43 -9.03 -6.65
CA ASN A 93 11.32 -7.95 -7.07
C ASN A 93 12.40 -8.44 -8.07
N LEU A 94 12.86 -9.69 -7.93
CA LEU A 94 13.80 -10.29 -8.89
C LEU A 94 13.18 -10.50 -10.28
N MET A 95 11.87 -10.73 -10.35
CA MET A 95 11.14 -10.89 -11.63
C MET A 95 10.92 -9.56 -12.36
N ASN A 96 11.08 -8.42 -11.68
CA ASN A 96 10.83 -7.07 -12.19
C ASN A 96 12.11 -6.24 -12.34
N LYS A 97 13.26 -6.89 -12.56
CA LYS A 97 14.53 -6.17 -12.79
C LYS A 97 14.58 -5.63 -14.20
N ASP A 98 14.75 -4.32 -14.30
CA ASP A 98 15.03 -3.66 -15.57
C ASP A 98 16.50 -3.89 -15.95
N PHE A 99 16.76 -4.17 -17.23
CA PHE A 99 18.09 -4.29 -17.78
C PHE A 99 18.46 -3.00 -18.50
N ILE A 100 19.71 -2.57 -18.33
CA ILE A 100 20.26 -1.36 -18.97
C ILE A 100 21.13 -1.78 -20.15
N ARG A 101 20.97 -1.08 -21.26
CA ARG A 101 21.79 -1.29 -22.45
C ARG A 101 23.12 -0.53 -22.33
N VAL A 102 24.21 -1.27 -22.45
CA VAL A 102 25.57 -0.69 -22.44
C VAL A 102 26.34 -1.13 -23.67
N VAL A 103 27.25 -0.27 -24.11
CA VAL A 103 28.18 -0.58 -25.23
C VAL A 103 29.49 -1.06 -24.62
N ARG A 104 29.85 -2.33 -24.88
CA ARG A 104 31.16 -2.92 -24.52
C ARG A 104 31.72 -3.70 -25.70
N ASP A 105 33.01 -3.66 -25.89
CA ASP A 105 33.72 -4.29 -27.05
C ASP A 105 33.14 -3.92 -28.44
N GLY A 106 32.40 -2.80 -28.53
CA GLY A 106 31.74 -2.32 -29.75
C GLY A 106 30.38 -2.95 -30.03
N GLU A 107 29.85 -3.74 -29.08
CA GLU A 107 28.51 -4.34 -29.13
C GLU A 107 27.60 -3.78 -28.00
N THR A 108 26.29 -3.69 -28.27
CA THR A 108 25.31 -3.28 -27.26
C THR A 108 24.82 -4.53 -26.55
N ILE A 109 25.03 -4.59 -25.23
CA ILE A 109 24.61 -5.68 -24.38
C ILE A 109 23.68 -5.16 -23.27
N SER A 110 22.79 -6.01 -22.77
CA SER A 110 21.88 -5.69 -21.66
C SER A 110 22.44 -6.27 -20.36
N ILE A 111 22.66 -5.41 -19.36
CA ILE A 111 23.19 -5.78 -18.04
C ILE A 111 22.27 -5.26 -16.93
N ALA A 112 22.41 -5.82 -15.72
CA ALA A 112 21.73 -5.29 -14.56
C ALA A 112 22.33 -3.93 -14.13
N PRO A 113 21.54 -3.00 -13.57
CA PRO A 113 22.07 -1.69 -13.13
C PRO A 113 23.23 -1.79 -12.13
N GLU A 114 23.26 -2.85 -11.33
CA GLU A 114 24.34 -3.11 -10.35
C GLU A 114 25.68 -3.48 -11.02
N ASP A 115 25.64 -4.01 -12.27
CA ASP A 115 26.80 -4.47 -13.02
C ASP A 115 27.43 -3.37 -13.89
N ILE A 116 26.88 -2.16 -13.84
CA ILE A 116 27.48 -0.97 -14.48
C ILE A 116 28.79 -0.64 -13.76
N VAL A 117 29.81 -0.29 -14.52
CA VAL A 117 31.09 0.15 -13.99
C VAL A 117 31.41 1.60 -14.41
N LEU A 118 32.34 2.22 -13.71
CA LEU A 118 32.83 3.55 -14.06
C LEU A 118 33.37 3.55 -15.51
N ASP A 119 33.11 4.61 -16.26
CA ASP A 119 33.43 4.81 -17.68
C ASP A 119 32.62 3.93 -18.66
N ASP A 120 31.67 3.12 -18.25
CA ASP A 120 30.75 2.44 -19.17
C ASP A 120 30.01 3.44 -20.06
N VAL A 121 29.67 3.03 -21.26
CA VAL A 121 28.84 3.82 -22.18
C VAL A 121 27.44 3.25 -22.21
N LEU A 122 26.49 4.01 -21.66
CA LEU A 122 25.07 3.67 -21.63
C LEU A 122 24.42 4.08 -22.95
N LEU A 123 23.48 3.27 -23.45
CA LEU A 123 22.53 3.63 -24.49
C LEU A 123 21.17 3.81 -23.84
N LEU A 124 20.74 5.07 -23.68
CA LEU A 124 19.49 5.44 -23.02
C LEU A 124 18.49 6.00 -24.01
N SER A 125 17.22 5.60 -23.87
CA SER A 125 16.10 6.03 -24.70
C SER A 125 14.98 6.62 -23.85
N ALA A 126 14.01 7.24 -24.50
CA ALA A 126 12.80 7.76 -23.84
C ALA A 126 12.13 6.69 -22.97
N GLY A 127 11.70 7.07 -21.78
CA GLY A 127 11.11 6.19 -20.75
C GLY A 127 12.15 5.51 -19.85
N GLU A 128 13.44 5.54 -20.15
CA GLU A 128 14.46 4.88 -19.34
C GLU A 128 14.99 5.80 -18.23
N GLN A 129 15.18 5.22 -17.04
CA GLN A 129 15.84 5.91 -15.93
C GLN A 129 17.35 5.93 -16.12
N VAL A 130 17.98 7.05 -15.79
CA VAL A 130 19.43 7.18 -15.72
C VAL A 130 19.95 6.43 -14.49
N PRO A 131 20.66 5.29 -14.66
CA PRO A 131 21.05 4.42 -13.55
C PRO A 131 22.27 4.93 -12.76
N SER A 132 23.08 5.78 -13.38
CA SER A 132 24.31 6.37 -12.84
C SER A 132 24.53 7.74 -13.43
N ASP A 133 25.18 8.64 -12.69
CA ASP A 133 25.56 9.94 -13.21
C ASP A 133 26.46 9.76 -14.44
N ALA A 134 26.13 10.45 -15.53
CA ALA A 134 26.79 10.26 -16.81
C ALA A 134 26.90 11.58 -17.58
N ILE A 135 27.78 11.61 -18.60
CA ILE A 135 27.92 12.74 -19.55
C ILE A 135 27.47 12.27 -20.92
N VAL A 136 26.62 13.03 -21.58
CA VAL A 136 26.18 12.76 -22.96
C VAL A 136 27.34 12.84 -23.93
N LEU A 137 27.57 11.76 -24.68
CA LEU A 137 28.57 11.68 -25.72
C LEU A 137 28.00 12.01 -27.10
N GLU A 138 26.81 11.51 -27.41
CA GLU A 138 26.16 11.66 -28.72
C GLU A 138 24.65 11.56 -28.55
N GLY A 139 23.87 12.34 -29.31
CA GLY A 139 22.41 12.39 -29.30
C GLY A 139 21.86 13.62 -28.59
N ILE A 140 20.54 13.73 -28.59
CA ILE A 140 19.77 14.77 -27.91
C ILE A 140 18.59 14.11 -27.21
N ALA A 141 18.35 14.48 -25.96
CA ALA A 141 17.21 14.00 -25.20
C ALA A 141 16.67 15.09 -24.27
N GLU A 142 15.42 14.95 -23.86
CA GLU A 142 14.81 15.74 -22.78
C GLU A 142 14.75 14.89 -21.52
N ALA A 143 15.34 15.38 -20.43
CA ALA A 143 15.37 14.70 -19.14
C ALA A 143 14.45 15.38 -18.14
N ASN A 144 13.70 14.59 -17.37
CA ASN A 144 12.94 15.05 -16.22
C ASN A 144 13.78 14.81 -14.95
N GLU A 145 14.18 15.89 -14.31
CA GLU A 145 14.95 15.89 -13.06
C GLU A 145 14.11 16.28 -11.84
N ALA A 146 12.78 16.38 -11.98
CA ALA A 146 11.88 16.84 -10.94
C ALA A 146 11.97 16.04 -9.63
N MET A 147 12.30 14.76 -9.71
CA MET A 147 12.50 13.93 -8.53
C MET A 147 13.74 14.30 -7.70
N LEU A 148 14.69 14.93 -8.33
CA LEU A 148 15.99 15.27 -7.75
C LEU A 148 16.03 16.73 -7.33
N THR A 149 15.54 17.63 -8.18
CA THR A 149 15.61 19.09 -8.02
C THR A 149 14.32 19.68 -7.44
N GLY A 150 13.18 18.99 -7.62
CA GLY A 150 11.84 19.50 -7.29
C GLY A 150 11.23 20.40 -8.39
N GLU A 151 11.97 20.71 -9.45
CA GLU A 151 11.51 21.51 -10.59
C GLU A 151 10.95 20.60 -11.68
N SER A 152 9.76 20.91 -12.19
CA SER A 152 9.02 20.07 -13.15
C SER A 152 9.40 20.30 -14.61
N ASP A 153 10.27 21.28 -14.89
CA ASP A 153 10.66 21.64 -16.26
C ASP A 153 11.56 20.58 -16.87
N LEU A 154 11.33 20.24 -18.14
CA LEU A 154 12.16 19.32 -18.89
C LEU A 154 13.46 20.02 -19.29
N ILE A 155 14.58 19.33 -19.06
CA ILE A 155 15.91 19.86 -19.38
C ILE A 155 16.46 19.17 -20.62
N VAL A 156 16.75 19.97 -21.66
CA VAL A 156 17.38 19.46 -22.88
C VAL A 156 18.83 19.07 -22.60
N LYS A 157 19.19 17.83 -22.84
CA LYS A 157 20.52 17.26 -22.68
C LYS A 157 21.17 17.04 -24.05
N ASN A 158 22.18 17.89 -24.34
CA ASN A 158 22.97 17.84 -25.55
C ASN A 158 24.35 17.22 -25.25
N ASN A 159 25.17 17.04 -26.31
CA ASN A 159 26.52 16.54 -26.17
C ASN A 159 27.34 17.35 -25.14
N GLY A 160 27.95 16.67 -24.17
CA GLY A 160 28.66 17.26 -23.02
C GLY A 160 27.79 17.63 -21.84
N ALA A 161 26.48 17.51 -21.93
CA ALA A 161 25.57 17.74 -20.78
C ALA A 161 25.68 16.61 -19.77
N GLU A 162 25.59 16.97 -18.49
CA GLU A 162 25.54 16.02 -17.38
C GLU A 162 24.11 15.46 -17.20
N LEU A 163 24.03 14.16 -16.97
CA LEU A 163 22.84 13.41 -16.63
C LEU A 163 22.95 12.96 -15.17
N LEU A 164 21.96 13.29 -14.37
CA LEU A 164 21.91 12.88 -12.97
C LEU A 164 21.25 11.52 -12.82
N SER A 165 21.86 10.63 -12.05
CA SER A 165 21.25 9.35 -11.68
C SER A 165 19.89 9.57 -11.01
N GLY A 166 18.90 8.76 -11.37
CA GLY A 166 17.53 8.91 -10.88
C GLY A 166 16.65 9.86 -11.69
N SER A 167 17.21 10.62 -12.67
CA SER A 167 16.41 11.33 -13.66
C SER A 167 15.86 10.38 -14.73
N TYR A 168 14.91 10.86 -15.54
CA TYR A 168 14.26 10.07 -16.60
C TYR A 168 14.33 10.78 -17.94
N LEU A 169 14.60 10.02 -18.99
CA LEU A 169 14.49 10.53 -20.35
C LEU A 169 13.02 10.52 -20.78
N VAL A 170 12.50 11.68 -21.15
CA VAL A 170 11.11 11.85 -21.62
C VAL A 170 11.06 11.70 -23.14
N SER A 171 12.09 12.16 -23.86
CA SER A 171 12.18 12.06 -25.30
C SER A 171 13.62 11.89 -25.76
N GLY A 172 13.82 11.36 -26.97
CA GLY A 172 15.14 11.20 -27.61
C GLY A 172 15.87 9.91 -27.24
N GLN A 173 17.07 9.77 -27.80
CA GLN A 173 18.01 8.68 -27.55
C GLN A 173 19.43 9.22 -27.47
N ILE A 174 20.21 8.78 -26.52
CA ILE A 174 21.58 9.27 -26.26
C ILE A 174 22.53 8.15 -25.88
N TYR A 175 23.80 8.36 -26.22
CA TYR A 175 24.93 7.63 -25.66
C TYR A 175 25.53 8.48 -24.55
N ALA A 176 25.67 7.92 -23.35
CA ALA A 176 26.20 8.65 -22.20
C ALA A 176 27.28 7.84 -21.47
N LYS A 177 28.38 8.49 -21.10
CA LYS A 177 29.49 7.89 -20.38
C LYS A 177 29.32 8.05 -18.89
N VAL A 178 29.35 6.96 -18.14
CA VAL A 178 29.23 6.94 -16.68
C VAL A 178 30.41 7.66 -16.02
N ILE A 179 30.12 8.62 -15.13
CA ILE A 179 31.14 9.42 -14.41
C ILE A 179 31.15 9.14 -12.90
N HIS A 180 30.05 8.67 -12.33
CA HIS A 180 29.96 8.25 -10.94
C HIS A 180 29.24 6.90 -10.84
N VAL A 181 29.56 6.09 -9.81
CA VAL A 181 28.95 4.78 -9.56
C VAL A 181 28.70 4.59 -8.06
N GLY A 182 27.72 3.76 -7.72
CA GLY A 182 27.43 3.37 -6.36
C GLY A 182 27.04 4.56 -5.45
N ALA A 183 27.73 4.71 -4.33
CA ALA A 183 27.43 5.77 -3.34
C ALA A 183 27.71 7.19 -3.86
N GLU A 184 28.52 7.33 -4.90
CA GLU A 184 28.89 8.64 -5.47
C GLU A 184 27.84 9.21 -6.41
N ASN A 185 26.88 8.42 -6.86
CA ASN A 185 25.75 8.88 -7.66
C ASN A 185 24.92 9.93 -6.92
N TYR A 186 24.44 10.93 -7.65
CA TYR A 186 23.65 12.04 -7.13
C TYR A 186 22.39 11.56 -6.36
N ALA A 187 21.61 10.63 -6.97
CA ALA A 187 20.45 10.07 -6.33
C ALA A 187 20.78 9.37 -5.00
N ASN A 188 21.91 8.65 -4.93
CA ASN A 188 22.33 7.94 -3.74
C ASN A 188 22.86 8.88 -2.66
N LYS A 189 23.55 9.97 -3.02
CA LYS A 189 23.92 11.06 -2.11
C LYS A 189 22.68 11.71 -1.50
N LEU A 190 21.70 12.04 -2.34
CA LEU A 190 20.44 12.62 -1.91
C LEU A 190 19.68 11.67 -0.98
N MET A 191 19.66 10.35 -1.26
CA MET A 191 19.08 9.34 -0.37
C MET A 191 19.80 9.24 0.98
N LEU A 192 21.12 9.38 1.01
CA LEU A 192 21.88 9.35 2.26
C LEU A 192 21.65 10.61 3.11
N GLU A 193 21.45 11.76 2.50
CA GLU A 193 21.13 13.03 3.14
C GLU A 193 19.65 13.09 3.57
N ALA A 194 18.75 12.61 2.73
CA ALA A 194 17.33 12.51 3.02
C ALA A 194 17.01 11.31 3.93
N LYS A 195 17.39 11.36 5.20
CA LYS A 195 17.05 10.37 6.24
C LYS A 195 15.55 10.16 6.48
N THR A 196 14.65 10.63 5.63
CA THR A 196 13.21 10.63 5.89
C THR A 196 12.36 10.16 4.70
N HIS A 197 12.47 8.89 4.33
CA HIS A 197 11.27 8.21 3.86
C HIS A 197 10.38 8.00 5.09
N LYS A 198 9.22 8.65 5.13
CA LYS A 198 8.18 8.30 6.11
C LYS A 198 7.60 6.95 5.68
N PRO A 199 7.94 5.83 6.32
CA PRO A 199 7.36 4.54 5.96
C PRO A 199 5.85 4.63 6.17
N ILE A 200 5.07 3.98 5.30
CA ILE A 200 3.63 3.83 5.52
C ILE A 200 3.44 3.11 6.85
N VAL A 201 2.77 3.76 7.79
CA VAL A 201 2.54 3.21 9.12
C VAL A 201 1.12 2.66 9.18
N SER A 202 0.97 1.36 9.50
CA SER A 202 -0.32 0.78 9.78
C SER A 202 -1.05 1.58 10.87
N ARG A 203 -2.24 2.10 10.57
CA ARG A 203 -3.07 2.81 11.56
C ARG A 203 -3.53 1.87 12.68
N ILE A 204 -3.75 0.59 12.37
CA ILE A 204 -4.11 -0.43 13.36
C ILE A 204 -2.96 -0.61 14.34
N LEU A 205 -1.75 -0.88 13.83
CA LEU A 205 -0.57 -1.07 14.68
C LEU A 205 -0.19 0.20 15.45
N TYR A 206 -0.31 1.37 14.84
CA TYR A 206 -0.09 2.66 15.51
C TYR A 206 -1.05 2.85 16.71
N ASN A 207 -2.34 2.57 16.51
CA ASN A 207 -3.32 2.65 17.59
C ASN A 207 -3.04 1.63 18.71
N MET A 208 -2.59 0.42 18.36
CA MET A 208 -2.19 -0.60 19.33
C MET A 208 -0.91 -0.19 20.08
N ASP A 209 0.08 0.36 19.38
CA ASP A 209 1.30 0.89 19.99
C ASP A 209 0.99 2.05 20.95
N LYS A 210 0.03 2.90 20.61
CA LYS A 210 -0.43 3.98 21.51
C LYS A 210 -1.03 3.42 22.81
N ILE A 211 -1.88 2.36 22.72
CA ILE A 211 -2.37 1.67 23.92
C ILE A 211 -1.22 1.04 24.69
N ALA A 212 -0.34 0.31 24.00
CA ALA A 212 0.80 -0.36 24.65
C ALA A 212 1.77 0.62 25.34
N LYS A 213 2.02 1.78 24.75
CA LYS A 213 2.83 2.85 25.36
C LYS A 213 2.15 3.47 26.57
N PHE A 214 0.84 3.70 26.50
CA PHE A 214 0.06 4.21 27.64
C PHE A 214 0.06 3.21 28.80
N THR A 215 -0.33 1.96 28.52
CA THR A 215 -0.33 0.89 29.53
C THR A 215 1.06 0.59 30.04
N GLY A 216 2.10 0.61 29.20
CA GLY A 216 3.48 0.36 29.59
C GLY A 216 4.03 1.36 30.61
N LYS A 217 3.61 2.63 30.56
CA LYS A 217 4.00 3.64 31.55
C LYS A 217 3.34 3.41 32.93
N ILE A 218 2.13 2.87 32.93
CA ILE A 218 1.32 2.66 34.15
C ILE A 218 1.64 1.30 34.78
N ILE A 219 1.97 0.30 33.97
CA ILE A 219 2.07 -1.10 34.38
C ILE A 219 3.12 -1.33 35.47
N ILE A 220 4.28 -0.68 35.39
CA ILE A 220 5.36 -0.88 36.38
C ILE A 220 5.00 -0.32 37.76
N PRO A 221 4.61 0.97 37.89
CA PRO A 221 4.22 1.50 39.23
C PRO A 221 2.96 0.80 39.74
N PHE A 222 2.04 0.41 38.86
CA PHE A 222 0.82 -0.29 39.22
C PHE A 222 1.10 -1.71 39.76
N GLY A 223 1.97 -2.45 39.08
CA GLY A 223 2.39 -3.78 39.52
C GLY A 223 3.12 -3.77 40.83
N LEU A 224 3.97 -2.77 41.04
CA LEU A 224 4.64 -2.57 42.32
C LEU A 224 3.63 -2.28 43.44
N ALA A 225 2.62 -1.42 43.16
CA ALA A 225 1.57 -1.13 44.13
C ALA A 225 0.74 -2.38 44.49
N LEU A 226 0.35 -3.20 43.51
CA LEU A 226 -0.34 -4.47 43.75
C LEU A 226 0.49 -5.48 44.51
N PHE A 227 1.79 -5.56 44.22
CA PHE A 227 2.71 -6.42 44.97
C PHE A 227 2.88 -5.98 46.42
N LEU A 228 3.09 -4.68 46.66
CA LEU A 228 3.24 -4.14 48.02
C LEU A 228 1.93 -4.31 48.80
N GLU A 229 0.78 -4.11 48.19
CA GLU A 229 -0.51 -4.36 48.78
C GLU A 229 -0.67 -5.83 49.18
N ALA A 230 -0.42 -6.76 48.26
CA ALA A 230 -0.57 -8.19 48.51
C ALA A 230 0.38 -8.68 49.63
N PHE A 231 1.63 -8.23 49.61
CA PHE A 231 2.67 -8.73 50.51
C PHE A 231 2.62 -8.06 51.90
N PHE A 232 2.53 -6.71 51.97
CA PHE A 232 2.65 -5.99 53.24
C PHE A 232 1.31 -5.71 53.92
N ILE A 233 0.22 -5.57 53.15
CA ILE A 233 -1.10 -5.20 53.70
C ILE A 233 -1.95 -6.45 53.92
N LYS A 234 -1.98 -7.35 52.93
CA LYS A 234 -2.75 -8.61 53.01
C LYS A 234 -1.97 -9.75 53.62
N LEU A 235 -0.67 -9.57 53.83
CA LEU A 235 0.22 -10.55 54.42
C LEU A 235 0.21 -11.90 53.69
N LEU A 236 0.04 -11.87 52.37
CA LEU A 236 0.08 -13.08 51.55
C LEU A 236 1.53 -13.61 51.50
N PRO A 237 1.69 -14.93 51.35
CA PRO A 237 3.02 -15.49 51.07
C PRO A 237 3.67 -14.82 49.86
N LEU A 238 4.99 -14.68 49.87
CA LEU A 238 5.74 -14.03 48.78
C LEU A 238 5.40 -14.64 47.43
N LYS A 239 5.25 -15.95 47.34
CA LYS A 239 4.87 -16.67 46.13
C LYS A 239 3.53 -16.18 45.59
N ASP A 240 2.50 -16.13 46.43
CA ASP A 240 1.14 -15.75 46.01
C ASP A 240 1.08 -14.25 45.66
N SER A 241 1.78 -13.41 46.36
CA SER A 241 1.92 -11.97 46.07
C SER A 241 2.54 -11.71 44.70
N VAL A 242 3.56 -12.49 44.32
CA VAL A 242 4.20 -12.41 42.98
C VAL A 242 3.26 -12.96 41.90
N ILE A 243 2.60 -14.08 42.17
CA ILE A 243 1.67 -14.68 41.18
C ILE A 243 0.50 -13.73 40.84
N THR A 244 -0.19 -13.21 41.86
CA THR A 244 -1.38 -12.36 41.68
C THR A 244 -1.03 -11.03 40.99
N SER A 245 0.02 -10.34 41.45
CA SER A 245 0.50 -9.10 40.83
C SER A 245 0.96 -9.33 39.38
N SER A 246 1.73 -10.39 39.14
CA SER A 246 2.16 -10.78 37.78
C SER A 246 0.99 -11.05 36.84
N THR A 247 -0.04 -11.75 37.31
CA THR A 247 -1.23 -12.08 36.51
C THR A 247 -2.01 -10.82 36.14
N ALA A 248 -2.20 -9.89 37.07
CA ALA A 248 -2.83 -8.61 36.81
C ALA A 248 -2.08 -7.83 35.73
N LEU A 249 -0.75 -7.74 35.84
CA LEU A 249 0.10 -7.06 34.84
C LEU A 249 0.03 -7.69 33.45
N LEU A 250 0.13 -9.03 33.40
CA LEU A 250 0.03 -9.77 32.13
C LEU A 250 -1.34 -9.63 31.49
N GLY A 251 -2.40 -9.44 32.28
CA GLY A 251 -3.75 -9.16 31.82
C GLY A 251 -3.92 -7.82 31.12
N MET A 252 -3.19 -6.79 31.57
CA MET A 252 -3.31 -5.42 31.04
C MET A 252 -2.75 -5.23 29.63
N LEU A 253 -2.04 -6.20 29.07
CA LEU A 253 -1.36 -6.09 27.79
C LEU A 253 -2.14 -6.78 26.66
N PRO A 254 -2.61 -6.07 25.62
CA PRO A 254 -3.34 -6.64 24.48
C PRO A 254 -2.38 -7.31 23.47
N LYS A 255 -1.89 -8.52 23.80
CA LYS A 255 -0.80 -9.20 23.08
C LYS A 255 -1.17 -9.74 21.69
N GLY A 256 -2.41 -10.25 21.53
CA GLY A 256 -2.82 -11.04 20.36
C GLY A 256 -3.08 -10.23 19.10
N ILE A 257 -3.57 -8.98 19.23
CA ILE A 257 -4.04 -8.19 18.10
C ILE A 257 -2.91 -7.87 17.12
N ALA A 258 -1.74 -7.46 17.61
CA ALA A 258 -0.60 -7.10 16.75
C ALA A 258 -0.12 -8.31 15.91
N LEU A 259 0.00 -9.48 16.53
CA LEU A 259 0.38 -10.71 15.83
C LEU A 259 -0.65 -11.09 14.76
N LEU A 260 -1.94 -11.06 15.10
CA LEU A 260 -3.01 -11.38 14.15
C LEU A 260 -3.07 -10.36 13.01
N THR A 261 -2.83 -9.08 13.27
CA THR A 261 -2.77 -8.04 12.23
C THR A 261 -1.64 -8.33 11.25
N ILE A 262 -0.43 -8.59 11.74
CA ILE A 262 0.73 -8.90 10.88
C ILE A 262 0.47 -10.19 10.08
N THR A 263 -0.04 -11.24 10.71
CA THR A 263 -0.35 -12.52 10.06
C THR A 263 -1.43 -12.36 8.98
N SER A 264 -2.47 -11.56 9.26
CA SER A 264 -3.55 -11.30 8.31
C SER A 264 -3.09 -10.47 7.12
N LEU A 265 -2.29 -9.41 7.34
CA LEU A 265 -1.68 -8.61 6.29
C LEU A 265 -0.75 -9.45 5.42
N LEU A 266 0.10 -10.26 6.03
CA LEU A 266 0.98 -11.15 5.28
C LEU A 266 0.21 -12.15 4.40
N THR A 267 -0.86 -12.73 4.96
CA THR A 267 -1.72 -13.64 4.17
C THR A 267 -2.35 -12.90 2.98
N ALA A 268 -2.75 -11.63 3.16
CA ALA A 268 -3.25 -10.82 2.06
C ALA A 268 -2.15 -10.58 1.00
N VAL A 269 -0.94 -10.21 1.41
CA VAL A 269 0.20 -10.03 0.50
C VAL A 269 0.51 -11.31 -0.28
N ILE A 270 0.51 -12.47 0.39
CA ILE A 270 0.72 -13.77 -0.27
C ILE A 270 -0.38 -14.05 -1.30
N LYS A 271 -1.65 -13.85 -0.95
CA LYS A 271 -2.77 -14.06 -1.87
C LYS A 271 -2.73 -13.12 -3.07
N LEU A 272 -2.40 -11.84 -2.84
CA LEU A 272 -2.25 -10.85 -3.91
C LEU A 272 -1.06 -11.22 -4.81
N GLY A 273 0.06 -11.66 -4.25
CA GLY A 273 1.19 -12.14 -5.02
C GLY A 273 0.88 -13.37 -5.88
N MET A 274 0.00 -14.27 -5.40
CA MET A 274 -0.51 -15.40 -6.21
C MET A 274 -1.44 -14.97 -7.36
N LYS A 275 -1.95 -13.74 -7.31
CA LYS A 275 -2.75 -13.09 -8.34
C LYS A 275 -1.95 -12.04 -9.11
N ASN A 276 -0.63 -12.19 -9.19
CA ASN A 276 0.28 -11.32 -9.92
C ASN A 276 0.22 -9.84 -9.51
N VAL A 277 -0.14 -9.55 -8.25
CA VAL A 277 -0.05 -8.22 -7.66
C VAL A 277 1.19 -8.16 -6.76
N LEU A 278 2.19 -7.37 -7.16
CA LEU A 278 3.38 -7.11 -6.34
C LEU A 278 3.06 -6.03 -5.30
N VAL A 279 3.09 -6.41 -4.04
CA VAL A 279 2.96 -5.48 -2.91
C VAL A 279 4.35 -5.10 -2.42
N GLN A 280 4.80 -3.89 -2.69
CA GLN A 280 6.12 -3.42 -2.28
C GLN A 280 6.16 -3.07 -0.79
N GLU A 281 5.09 -2.49 -0.26
CA GLU A 281 4.94 -2.18 1.15
C GLU A 281 3.71 -2.88 1.73
N MET A 282 3.89 -3.76 2.72
CA MET A 282 2.82 -4.59 3.30
C MET A 282 1.63 -3.76 3.83
N TYR A 283 1.89 -2.57 4.37
CA TYR A 283 0.85 -1.71 4.94
C TYR A 283 0.01 -0.95 3.91
N SER A 284 0.44 -0.94 2.65
CA SER A 284 -0.34 -0.35 1.56
C SER A 284 -1.68 -1.04 1.36
N VAL A 285 -1.75 -2.36 1.64
CA VAL A 285 -3.00 -3.14 1.62
C VAL A 285 -4.00 -2.61 2.66
N GLU A 286 -3.53 -2.23 3.86
CA GLU A 286 -4.38 -1.60 4.88
C GLU A 286 -4.81 -0.20 4.44
N THR A 287 -3.91 0.57 3.84
CA THR A 287 -4.18 1.94 3.38
C THR A 287 -5.24 1.93 2.30
N LEU A 288 -5.09 1.05 1.29
CA LEU A 288 -6.07 0.94 0.20
C LEU A 288 -7.47 0.56 0.70
N ALA A 289 -7.57 -0.27 1.75
CA ALA A 289 -8.86 -0.60 2.37
C ALA A 289 -9.64 0.62 2.86
N ARG A 290 -8.95 1.72 3.17
CA ARG A 290 -9.50 2.97 3.71
C ARG A 290 -9.68 4.05 2.65
N VAL A 291 -9.22 3.81 1.43
CA VAL A 291 -9.34 4.75 0.33
C VAL A 291 -10.81 5.06 0.08
N ASP A 292 -11.13 6.35 0.10
CA ASP A 292 -12.44 6.90 -0.22
C ASP A 292 -12.42 7.71 -1.52
N VAL A 293 -11.23 8.12 -2.01
CA VAL A 293 -11.06 8.76 -3.32
C VAL A 293 -9.95 8.04 -4.10
N LEU A 294 -10.30 7.50 -5.27
CA LEU A 294 -9.36 6.90 -6.21
C LEU A 294 -9.23 7.80 -7.45
N CYS A 295 -8.04 8.35 -7.62
CA CYS A 295 -7.66 9.14 -8.78
C CYS A 295 -7.06 8.21 -9.84
N LEU A 296 -7.69 8.15 -11.00
CA LEU A 296 -7.33 7.28 -12.11
C LEU A 296 -6.63 8.12 -13.19
N ASP A 297 -5.44 7.74 -13.60
CA ASP A 297 -4.95 8.18 -14.90
C ASP A 297 -5.75 7.48 -16.01
N LYS A 298 -5.94 8.14 -17.15
CA LYS A 298 -6.68 7.58 -18.28
C LYS A 298 -5.86 6.49 -18.97
N THR A 299 -4.65 6.91 -19.43
CA THR A 299 -3.77 6.11 -20.30
C THR A 299 -3.17 4.95 -19.52
N GLY A 300 -3.16 3.75 -20.11
CA GLY A 300 -2.60 2.56 -19.46
C GLY A 300 -3.40 2.04 -18.27
N THR A 301 -4.40 2.78 -17.74
CA THR A 301 -5.26 2.36 -16.63
C THR A 301 -6.68 2.03 -17.11
N ILE A 302 -7.45 3.02 -17.56
CA ILE A 302 -8.81 2.81 -18.12
C ILE A 302 -8.70 2.28 -19.54
N THR A 303 -7.69 2.74 -20.26
CA THR A 303 -7.32 2.30 -21.61
C THR A 303 -6.13 1.36 -21.54
N GLN A 304 -5.85 0.66 -22.66
CA GLN A 304 -4.75 -0.32 -22.71
C GLN A 304 -3.35 0.32 -22.75
N GLY A 305 -3.26 1.63 -23.06
CA GLY A 305 -1.97 2.31 -23.27
C GLY A 305 -1.27 1.87 -24.58
N LYS A 306 -1.90 1.00 -25.35
CA LYS A 306 -1.40 0.50 -26.63
C LYS A 306 -2.13 1.23 -27.75
N MET A 307 -1.53 2.32 -28.19
CA MET A 307 -2.10 3.10 -29.29
C MET A 307 -2.26 2.27 -30.56
N THR A 308 -3.37 2.47 -31.26
CA THR A 308 -3.66 1.88 -32.59
C THR A 308 -4.07 2.97 -33.55
N VAL A 309 -3.64 2.87 -34.80
CA VAL A 309 -4.11 3.76 -35.86
C VAL A 309 -5.48 3.27 -36.30
N GLU A 310 -6.51 4.13 -36.19
CA GLU A 310 -7.87 3.82 -36.62
C GLU A 310 -8.13 4.24 -38.07
N ASN A 311 -7.73 5.48 -38.41
CA ASN A 311 -7.99 6.05 -39.72
C ASN A 311 -6.86 6.95 -40.19
N LEU A 312 -6.65 6.98 -41.52
CA LEU A 312 -5.83 7.96 -42.20
C LEU A 312 -6.71 8.64 -43.27
N LEU A 313 -7.10 9.89 -42.99
CA LEU A 313 -8.01 10.65 -43.85
C LEU A 313 -7.24 11.71 -44.63
N PRO A 314 -7.18 11.62 -45.99
CA PRO A 314 -6.57 12.68 -46.78
C PRO A 314 -7.30 14.00 -46.62
N LEU A 315 -6.56 15.08 -46.45
CA LEU A 315 -7.05 16.48 -46.37
C LEU A 315 -6.79 17.25 -47.68
N THR A 316 -6.05 16.66 -48.60
CA THR A 316 -5.69 17.26 -49.90
C THR A 316 -6.05 16.29 -51.02
N ASN A 317 -6.35 16.85 -52.20
CA ASN A 317 -6.54 16.06 -53.43
C ASN A 317 -5.27 16.00 -54.30
N HIS A 318 -4.15 16.63 -53.85
CA HIS A 318 -2.93 16.71 -54.64
C HIS A 318 -2.11 15.40 -54.58
N TYR A 319 -2.31 14.60 -53.57
CA TYR A 319 -1.62 13.31 -53.37
C TYR A 319 -2.62 12.19 -53.19
N SER A 320 -2.36 11.04 -53.82
CA SER A 320 -3.18 9.85 -53.59
C SER A 320 -3.00 9.31 -52.17
N LEU A 321 -3.97 8.56 -51.65
CA LEU A 321 -3.86 7.91 -50.34
C LEU A 321 -2.61 7.04 -50.24
N ASP A 322 -2.29 6.31 -51.30
CA ASP A 322 -1.12 5.45 -51.42
C ASP A 322 0.18 6.25 -51.28
N THR A 323 0.27 7.43 -51.91
CA THR A 323 1.40 8.33 -51.79
C THR A 323 1.55 8.86 -50.35
N ILE A 324 0.46 9.22 -49.70
CA ILE A 324 0.44 9.70 -48.31
C ILE A 324 0.90 8.59 -47.36
N GLN A 325 0.47 7.34 -47.58
CA GLN A 325 0.93 6.18 -46.80
C GLN A 325 2.44 5.93 -46.97
N GLN A 326 2.99 6.05 -48.21
CA GLN A 326 4.41 5.91 -48.45
C GLN A 326 5.22 7.05 -47.80
N ILE A 327 4.71 8.28 -47.79
CA ILE A 327 5.33 9.42 -47.08
C ILE A 327 5.35 9.12 -45.57
N LEU A 328 4.27 8.65 -45.02
CA LEU A 328 4.17 8.32 -43.60
C LEU A 328 5.07 7.13 -43.24
N ALA A 329 5.15 6.11 -44.09
CA ALA A 329 6.07 4.98 -43.95
C ALA A 329 7.53 5.44 -43.94
N THR A 330 7.89 6.32 -44.88
CA THR A 330 9.23 6.92 -44.92
C THR A 330 9.53 7.69 -43.63
N TYR A 331 8.57 8.49 -43.16
CA TYR A 331 8.71 9.25 -41.93
C TYR A 331 8.99 8.33 -40.75
N ILE A 332 8.14 7.32 -40.51
CA ILE A 332 8.23 6.50 -39.30
C ILE A 332 9.41 5.50 -39.33
N GLN A 333 9.83 5.05 -40.49
CA GLN A 333 11.01 4.17 -40.61
C GLN A 333 12.31 4.91 -40.38
N THR A 334 12.36 6.20 -40.77
CA THR A 334 13.54 7.03 -40.61
C THR A 334 13.60 7.73 -39.24
N SER A 335 12.45 7.96 -38.63
CA SER A 335 12.36 8.54 -37.28
C SER A 335 12.85 7.56 -36.22
N GLU A 336 13.66 8.05 -35.29
CA GLU A 336 14.13 7.31 -34.10
C GLU A 336 13.13 7.42 -32.90
N ASP A 337 11.96 8.05 -33.10
CA ASP A 337 10.96 8.21 -32.06
C ASP A 337 10.44 6.85 -31.58
N THR A 338 10.45 6.65 -30.26
CA THR A 338 10.07 5.38 -29.60
C THR A 338 8.80 5.52 -28.74
N ASN A 339 8.13 6.69 -28.75
CA ASN A 339 6.89 6.89 -27.99
C ASN A 339 5.74 6.02 -28.52
N SER A 340 4.71 5.80 -27.71
CA SER A 340 3.57 4.91 -28.02
C SER A 340 2.85 5.26 -29.35
N THR A 341 2.76 6.55 -29.67
CA THR A 341 2.20 7.07 -30.92
C THR A 341 3.05 6.64 -32.14
N ALA A 342 4.37 6.82 -32.08
CA ALA A 342 5.28 6.41 -33.12
C ALA A 342 5.29 4.88 -33.30
N GLN A 343 5.19 4.13 -32.19
CA GLN A 343 5.09 2.66 -32.26
C GLN A 343 3.80 2.21 -32.95
N ALA A 344 2.66 2.86 -32.68
CA ALA A 344 1.39 2.57 -33.35
C ALA A 344 1.48 2.81 -34.85
N ILE A 345 2.06 3.94 -35.25
CA ILE A 345 2.25 4.28 -36.68
C ILE A 345 3.23 3.30 -37.33
N ARG A 346 4.31 2.95 -36.63
CA ARG A 346 5.32 1.98 -37.13
C ARG A 346 4.73 0.59 -37.29
N LYS A 347 3.84 0.17 -36.42
CA LYS A 347 3.14 -1.13 -36.51
C LYS A 347 2.27 -1.20 -37.75
N GLU A 348 1.57 -0.10 -38.11
CA GLU A 348 0.63 -0.08 -39.21
C GLU A 348 1.30 0.19 -40.57
N TYR A 349 2.28 1.12 -40.59
CA TYR A 349 2.90 1.58 -41.84
C TYR A 349 4.39 1.24 -41.96
N GLY A 350 5.03 0.69 -40.92
CA GLY A 350 6.49 0.46 -40.91
C GLY A 350 6.98 -0.60 -41.89
N ASP A 351 6.14 -1.56 -42.28
CA ASP A 351 6.48 -2.63 -43.21
C ASP A 351 6.14 -2.28 -44.68
N LEU A 352 5.57 -1.10 -44.93
CA LEU A 352 5.26 -0.67 -46.30
C LEU A 352 6.57 -0.34 -47.08
N GLU A 353 6.65 -0.84 -48.32
CA GLU A 353 7.70 -0.44 -49.22
C GLU A 353 7.63 1.07 -49.52
N HIS A 354 8.75 1.76 -49.40
CA HIS A 354 8.84 3.18 -49.67
C HIS A 354 10.04 3.44 -50.58
N HIS A 355 9.90 4.40 -51.48
CA HIS A 355 10.89 4.72 -52.48
C HIS A 355 11.59 6.07 -52.21
N TYR A 356 11.22 6.76 -51.13
CA TYR A 356 11.71 8.10 -50.82
C TYR A 356 12.92 8.05 -49.89
N LYS A 357 13.87 9.01 -50.08
CA LYS A 357 14.99 9.23 -49.18
C LYS A 357 14.70 10.42 -48.27
N ALA A 358 14.93 10.23 -46.97
CA ALA A 358 14.78 11.28 -45.98
C ALA A 358 16.12 11.84 -45.52
N SER A 359 16.11 13.12 -45.14
CA SER A 359 17.28 13.85 -44.61
C SER A 359 16.76 14.91 -43.61
N HIS A 360 17.70 15.54 -42.88
CA HIS A 360 17.39 16.65 -41.96
C HIS A 360 16.22 16.37 -41.01
N ILE A 361 16.41 15.42 -40.12
CA ILE A 361 15.41 14.98 -39.15
C ILE A 361 15.40 15.95 -37.96
N ILE A 362 14.21 16.38 -37.56
CA ILE A 362 13.93 17.08 -36.30
C ILE A 362 13.05 16.14 -35.48
N PRO A 363 13.59 15.51 -34.41
CA PRO A 363 12.80 14.58 -33.57
C PRO A 363 11.58 15.26 -32.96
N PHE A 364 10.57 14.47 -32.60
CA PHE A 364 9.43 14.97 -31.85
C PHE A 364 9.88 15.57 -30.50
N SER A 365 9.25 16.66 -30.07
CA SER A 365 9.42 17.23 -28.74
C SER A 365 8.06 17.48 -28.10
N SER A 366 7.95 17.19 -26.81
CA SER A 366 6.71 17.41 -26.04
C SER A 366 6.32 18.89 -25.95
N ASP A 367 7.28 19.79 -25.98
CA ASP A 367 7.05 21.24 -25.96
C ASP A 367 6.54 21.75 -27.30
N ARG A 368 7.16 21.30 -28.38
CA ARG A 368 6.76 21.68 -29.74
C ARG A 368 5.52 20.96 -30.21
N LYS A 369 5.26 19.76 -29.69
CA LYS A 369 4.18 18.83 -30.09
C LYS A 369 4.21 18.46 -31.58
N TRP A 370 5.36 18.55 -32.24
CA TRP A 370 5.60 18.14 -33.61
C TRP A 370 7.05 17.69 -33.82
N GLY A 371 7.23 16.85 -34.84
CA GLY A 371 8.53 16.51 -35.43
C GLY A 371 8.48 16.77 -36.94
N ALA A 372 9.67 16.81 -37.57
CA ALA A 372 9.75 17.05 -39.02
C ALA A 372 10.93 16.31 -39.67
N MET A 373 10.86 16.08 -40.99
CA MET A 373 11.97 15.62 -41.80
C MET A 373 11.83 16.13 -43.24
N THR A 374 12.96 16.18 -43.94
CA THR A 374 12.96 16.53 -45.37
C THR A 374 12.97 15.26 -46.20
N ILE A 375 12.02 15.12 -47.12
CA ILE A 375 11.93 14.00 -48.08
C ILE A 375 12.31 14.52 -49.45
N GLU A 376 13.28 13.87 -50.13
CA GLU A 376 13.75 14.23 -51.46
C GLU A 376 12.58 14.22 -52.46
N ASN A 377 12.50 15.26 -53.29
CA ASN A 377 11.46 15.47 -54.33
C ASN A 377 10.02 15.69 -53.82
N ILE A 378 9.79 15.71 -52.49
CA ILE A 378 8.46 16.00 -51.90
C ILE A 378 8.49 17.34 -51.15
N GLY A 379 9.49 17.52 -50.27
CA GLY A 379 9.61 18.69 -49.45
C GLY A 379 9.76 18.33 -47.96
N ARG A 380 9.46 19.25 -47.07
CA ARG A 380 9.55 19.03 -45.66
C ARG A 380 8.21 18.57 -45.07
N ILE A 381 8.24 17.41 -44.48
CA ILE A 381 7.10 16.78 -43.85
C ILE A 381 7.10 17.08 -42.35
N PHE A 382 5.95 17.43 -41.81
CA PHE A 382 5.67 17.64 -40.38
C PHE A 382 4.65 16.61 -39.94
N LEU A 383 4.86 16.06 -38.75
CA LEU A 383 3.87 15.23 -38.06
C LEU A 383 3.68 15.77 -36.63
N GLY A 384 2.47 16.16 -36.27
CA GLY A 384 2.24 16.74 -34.96
C GLY A 384 0.79 17.09 -34.65
N ALA A 385 0.59 17.73 -33.52
CA ALA A 385 -0.74 18.11 -33.03
C ALA A 385 -1.40 19.16 -33.92
N PRO A 386 -2.73 19.04 -34.19
CA PRO A 386 -3.46 19.99 -35.02
C PRO A 386 -3.31 21.44 -34.59
N GLU A 387 -3.38 21.73 -33.30
CA GLU A 387 -3.29 23.08 -32.75
C GLU A 387 -1.94 23.77 -33.00
N MET A 388 -0.91 22.99 -33.32
CA MET A 388 0.42 23.53 -33.63
C MET A 388 0.65 23.71 -35.12
N LEU A 389 0.09 22.80 -35.94
CA LEU A 389 0.38 22.77 -37.38
C LEU A 389 -0.69 23.49 -38.23
N LEU A 390 -1.87 23.73 -37.67
CA LEU A 390 -3.00 24.33 -38.38
C LEU A 390 -3.37 25.67 -37.75
N THR A 391 -3.66 26.67 -38.59
CA THR A 391 -4.20 27.97 -38.17
C THR A 391 -5.69 27.90 -37.84
N GLN A 392 -6.42 26.99 -38.50
CA GLN A 392 -7.83 26.68 -38.27
C GLN A 392 -8.04 25.17 -38.36
N ASN A 393 -8.68 24.58 -37.38
CA ASN A 393 -8.97 23.16 -37.39
C ASN A 393 -10.12 22.85 -38.36
N PRO A 394 -9.93 21.95 -39.31
CA PRO A 394 -11.03 21.43 -40.13
C PRO A 394 -12.09 20.75 -39.24
N PRO A 395 -13.36 20.69 -39.67
CA PRO A 395 -14.42 20.01 -38.94
C PRO A 395 -14.08 18.55 -38.62
N SER A 396 -13.37 17.86 -39.50
CA SER A 396 -12.91 16.47 -39.32
C SER A 396 -12.02 16.29 -38.09
N VAL A 397 -11.19 17.27 -37.73
CA VAL A 397 -10.39 17.24 -36.50
C VAL A 397 -11.29 17.27 -35.26
N SER A 398 -12.28 18.18 -35.26
CA SER A 398 -13.20 18.31 -34.13
C SER A 398 -14.11 17.08 -34.00
N GLU A 399 -14.53 16.49 -35.10
CA GLU A 399 -15.33 15.26 -35.15
C GLU A 399 -14.52 14.05 -34.62
N ALA A 400 -13.26 13.89 -35.04
CA ALA A 400 -12.39 12.84 -34.56
C ALA A 400 -12.09 12.99 -33.06
N GLN A 401 -11.80 14.21 -32.61
CA GLN A 401 -11.63 14.49 -31.17
C GLN A 401 -12.90 14.24 -30.37
N ALA A 402 -14.08 14.52 -30.92
CA ALA A 402 -15.36 14.23 -30.28
C ALA A 402 -15.63 12.73 -30.16
N ARG A 403 -15.06 11.89 -31.05
CA ARG A 403 -15.08 10.42 -30.94
C ARG A 403 -14.07 9.87 -29.92
N GLY A 404 -13.27 10.73 -29.29
CA GLY A 404 -12.27 10.31 -28.31
C GLY A 404 -10.90 9.98 -28.91
N SER A 405 -10.70 10.08 -30.22
CA SER A 405 -9.45 9.78 -30.89
C SER A 405 -8.41 10.87 -30.67
N ARG A 406 -7.13 10.48 -30.49
CA ARG A 406 -6.00 11.39 -30.60
C ARG A 406 -5.74 11.68 -32.07
N VAL A 407 -5.71 12.94 -32.42
CA VAL A 407 -5.57 13.38 -33.81
C VAL A 407 -4.17 13.92 -34.02
N LEU A 408 -3.50 13.47 -35.09
CA LEU A 408 -2.29 14.05 -35.61
C LEU A 408 -2.50 14.54 -37.04
N ILE A 409 -1.77 15.57 -37.42
CA ILE A 409 -1.74 16.08 -38.78
C ILE A 409 -0.40 15.74 -39.41
N LEU A 410 -0.46 15.11 -40.57
CA LEU A 410 0.66 15.00 -41.51
C LEU A 410 0.58 16.21 -42.45
N ALA A 411 1.63 17.01 -42.52
CA ALA A 411 1.64 18.24 -43.29
C ALA A 411 2.93 18.42 -44.09
N LEU A 412 2.88 19.23 -45.14
CA LEU A 412 4.00 19.50 -46.06
C LEU A 412 4.29 21.00 -46.11
N SER A 413 5.57 21.35 -46.20
CA SER A 413 6.02 22.69 -46.60
C SER A 413 7.17 22.60 -47.63
N GLN A 414 7.08 23.45 -48.62
CA GLN A 414 8.16 23.62 -49.61
C GLN A 414 9.22 24.63 -49.17
N GLN A 415 9.00 25.33 -48.05
CA GLN A 415 9.92 26.35 -47.56
C GLN A 415 11.09 25.73 -46.77
N SER A 416 12.26 26.34 -46.87
CA SER A 416 13.38 26.04 -45.97
C SER A 416 13.03 26.45 -44.53
N LEU A 417 13.50 25.67 -43.54
CA LEU A 417 13.30 26.05 -42.12
C LEU A 417 13.88 27.44 -41.84
N PRO A 418 13.19 28.24 -40.99
CA PRO A 418 13.79 29.40 -40.34
C PRO A 418 15.07 28.99 -39.61
N SER A 419 15.93 29.94 -39.34
CA SER A 419 17.25 29.73 -38.71
C SER A 419 17.20 29.12 -37.32
N SER A 420 16.03 29.11 -36.67
CA SER A 420 15.80 28.41 -35.41
C SER A 420 15.00 27.13 -35.63
N GLN A 421 15.48 26.02 -35.09
CA GLN A 421 14.85 24.68 -35.21
C GLN A 421 13.44 24.61 -34.55
N ASN A 422 13.01 25.65 -33.81
CA ASN A 422 11.77 25.67 -33.07
C ASN A 422 10.64 26.49 -33.75
N GLN A 423 10.87 27.08 -34.93
CA GLN A 423 9.88 27.87 -35.64
C GLN A 423 9.29 27.12 -36.82
N LEU A 424 7.96 27.17 -36.95
CA LEU A 424 7.27 26.61 -38.10
C LEU A 424 7.34 27.57 -39.28
N PRO A 425 7.36 27.06 -40.54
CA PRO A 425 7.23 27.88 -41.75
C PRO A 425 5.83 28.52 -41.80
N GLU A 426 5.72 29.66 -42.49
CA GLU A 426 4.45 30.37 -42.62
C GLU A 426 3.40 29.59 -43.48
N ASN A 427 3.88 28.81 -44.45
CA ASN A 427 3.04 28.02 -45.35
C ASN A 427 3.21 26.52 -45.08
N ILE A 428 2.24 25.94 -44.37
CA ILE A 428 2.13 24.51 -44.13
C ILE A 428 0.81 24.01 -44.74
N GLU A 429 0.89 23.04 -45.65
CA GLU A 429 -0.23 22.40 -46.31
C GLU A 429 -0.57 21.07 -45.56
N PRO A 430 -1.77 20.90 -45.00
CA PRO A 430 -2.16 19.63 -44.40
C PRO A 430 -2.37 18.57 -45.48
N LEU A 431 -1.70 17.45 -45.37
CA LEU A 431 -1.82 16.30 -46.28
C LEU A 431 -2.87 15.30 -45.81
N ALA A 432 -2.82 14.94 -44.55
CA ALA A 432 -3.73 13.97 -43.96
C ALA A 432 -3.93 14.17 -42.47
N LEU A 433 -5.06 13.70 -42.00
CA LEU A 433 -5.41 13.53 -40.60
C LEU A 433 -5.23 12.06 -40.23
N LEU A 434 -4.50 11.81 -39.16
CA LEU A 434 -4.27 10.49 -38.60
C LEU A 434 -5.04 10.39 -37.29
N GLU A 435 -5.98 9.45 -37.21
CA GLU A 435 -6.74 9.14 -36.01
C GLU A 435 -6.07 7.98 -35.29
N ILE A 436 -5.73 8.20 -34.01
CA ILE A 436 -5.09 7.19 -33.18
C ILE A 436 -5.96 6.99 -31.95
N ALA A 437 -6.36 5.76 -31.71
CA ALA A 437 -7.11 5.37 -30.54
C ALA A 437 -6.23 4.69 -29.50
N ASP A 438 -6.62 4.86 -28.27
CA ASP A 438 -6.14 4.09 -27.14
C ASP A 438 -7.33 3.22 -26.67
N PRO A 439 -7.38 1.93 -27.03
CA PRO A 439 -8.54 1.09 -26.77
C PRO A 439 -8.89 1.02 -25.30
N ILE A 440 -10.17 1.15 -25.00
CA ILE A 440 -10.69 0.95 -23.64
C ILE A 440 -10.48 -0.52 -23.25
N ARG A 441 -10.11 -0.77 -21.99
CA ARG A 441 -10.01 -2.13 -21.46
C ARG A 441 -11.41 -2.76 -21.35
N GLU A 442 -11.53 -4.03 -21.69
CA GLU A 442 -12.80 -4.75 -21.63
C GLU A 442 -13.39 -4.80 -20.22
N ASP A 443 -12.54 -4.86 -19.21
CA ASP A 443 -12.89 -4.94 -17.79
C ASP A 443 -13.12 -3.57 -17.12
N ALA A 444 -12.89 -2.45 -17.82
CA ALA A 444 -12.93 -1.11 -17.23
C ALA A 444 -14.33 -0.78 -16.68
N ALA A 445 -15.39 -1.02 -17.43
CA ALA A 445 -16.76 -0.70 -17.02
C ALA A 445 -17.17 -1.46 -15.75
N GLU A 446 -16.90 -2.76 -15.67
CA GLU A 446 -17.22 -3.60 -14.52
C GLU A 446 -16.44 -3.17 -13.29
N THR A 447 -15.14 -2.90 -13.46
CA THR A 447 -14.25 -2.46 -12.39
C THR A 447 -14.69 -1.11 -11.80
N LEU A 448 -15.00 -0.12 -12.64
CA LEU A 448 -15.47 1.20 -12.21
C LEU A 448 -16.82 1.10 -11.46
N ALA A 449 -17.76 0.30 -11.99
CA ALA A 449 -19.05 0.06 -11.34
C ALA A 449 -18.87 -0.62 -9.98
N TYR A 450 -17.98 -1.60 -9.86
CA TYR A 450 -17.67 -2.26 -8.60
C TYR A 450 -17.09 -1.29 -7.58
N LEU A 451 -16.06 -0.52 -7.94
CA LEU A 451 -15.42 0.45 -7.04
C LEU A 451 -16.41 1.49 -6.51
N ARG A 452 -17.30 1.97 -7.37
CA ARG A 452 -18.38 2.89 -7.00
C ARG A 452 -19.37 2.22 -6.04
N SER A 453 -19.75 0.96 -6.27
CA SER A 453 -20.61 0.19 -5.36
C SER A 453 -20.00 0.01 -3.96
N GLN A 454 -18.68 0.15 -3.88
CA GLN A 454 -17.90 0.11 -2.65
C GLN A 454 -17.71 1.48 -1.99
N GLU A 455 -18.51 2.48 -2.39
CA GLU A 455 -18.45 3.87 -1.86
C GLU A 455 -17.10 4.55 -2.08
N VAL A 456 -16.37 4.20 -3.14
CA VAL A 456 -15.15 4.88 -3.55
C VAL A 456 -15.51 5.97 -4.56
N THR A 457 -15.17 7.20 -4.26
CA THR A 457 -15.28 8.33 -5.20
C THR A 457 -14.18 8.20 -6.25
N LEU A 458 -14.59 8.17 -7.52
CA LEU A 458 -13.66 8.04 -8.63
C LEU A 458 -13.42 9.39 -9.27
N LYS A 459 -12.16 9.74 -9.56
CA LYS A 459 -11.75 10.92 -10.30
C LYS A 459 -10.81 10.53 -11.41
N ILE A 460 -10.95 11.11 -12.59
CA ILE A 460 -10.05 10.87 -13.73
C ILE A 460 -9.15 12.11 -13.88
N ILE A 461 -7.83 11.88 -13.91
CA ILE A 461 -6.83 12.94 -14.01
C ILE A 461 -5.94 12.62 -15.21
N SER A 462 -6.03 13.40 -16.29
CA SER A 462 -5.32 13.11 -17.54
C SER A 462 -4.64 14.35 -18.12
N GLY A 463 -3.53 14.14 -18.82
CA GLY A 463 -2.89 15.16 -19.65
C GLY A 463 -3.63 15.47 -20.96
N ASP A 464 -4.61 14.63 -21.33
CA ASP A 464 -5.36 14.75 -22.58
C ASP A 464 -6.48 15.82 -22.51
N ASN A 465 -7.03 16.15 -23.67
CA ASN A 465 -8.17 17.08 -23.77
C ASN A 465 -9.35 16.60 -22.92
N PRO A 466 -9.95 17.44 -22.07
CA PRO A 466 -11.04 17.03 -21.17
C PRO A 466 -12.28 16.48 -21.91
N VAL A 467 -12.57 16.97 -23.11
CA VAL A 467 -13.70 16.46 -23.93
C VAL A 467 -13.44 15.00 -24.35
N THR A 468 -12.22 14.69 -24.79
CA THR A 468 -11.80 13.32 -25.14
C THR A 468 -11.91 12.40 -23.93
N VAL A 469 -11.43 12.87 -22.76
CA VAL A 469 -11.49 12.09 -21.52
C VAL A 469 -12.92 11.85 -21.07
N SER A 470 -13.78 12.87 -21.17
CA SER A 470 -15.22 12.75 -20.89
C SER A 470 -15.92 11.75 -21.79
N HIS A 471 -15.57 11.71 -23.09
CA HIS A 471 -16.14 10.74 -24.03
C HIS A 471 -15.76 9.30 -23.65
N ILE A 472 -14.50 9.03 -23.40
CA ILE A 472 -14.00 7.72 -22.93
C ILE A 472 -14.65 7.33 -21.61
N ALA A 473 -14.78 8.27 -20.67
CA ALA A 473 -15.45 8.05 -19.40
C ALA A 473 -16.93 7.65 -19.59
N LYS A 474 -17.63 8.29 -20.54
CA LYS A 474 -19.01 7.95 -20.88
C LYS A 474 -19.13 6.53 -21.43
N GLU A 475 -18.24 6.13 -22.34
CA GLU A 475 -18.22 4.78 -22.93
C GLU A 475 -17.95 3.69 -21.87
N THR A 476 -17.15 3.99 -20.83
CA THR A 476 -16.90 3.08 -19.70
C THR A 476 -18.01 3.09 -18.65
N GLY A 477 -19.09 3.84 -18.86
CA GLY A 477 -20.18 3.94 -17.89
C GLY A 477 -19.84 4.76 -16.64
N PHE A 478 -18.81 5.62 -16.70
CA PHE A 478 -18.47 6.54 -15.63
C PHE A 478 -19.58 7.57 -15.43
N ALA A 479 -20.18 7.63 -14.24
CA ALA A 479 -21.44 8.34 -14.06
C ALA A 479 -21.33 9.87 -14.17
N ASP A 480 -20.22 10.44 -13.71
CA ASP A 480 -20.01 11.89 -13.63
C ASP A 480 -19.16 12.39 -14.82
N TYR A 481 -19.34 11.77 -16.01
CA TYR A 481 -18.55 12.05 -17.21
C TYR A 481 -18.71 13.48 -17.73
N ASP A 482 -19.80 14.17 -17.42
CA ASP A 482 -20.09 15.57 -17.79
C ASP A 482 -19.48 16.60 -16.83
N SER A 483 -19.00 16.15 -15.66
CA SER A 483 -18.31 17.00 -14.69
C SER A 483 -16.82 17.08 -14.98
N TYR A 484 -16.41 17.91 -15.95
CA TYR A 484 -15.00 18.04 -16.34
C TYR A 484 -14.51 19.49 -16.37
N ILE A 485 -13.18 19.65 -16.24
CA ILE A 485 -12.49 20.94 -16.30
C ILE A 485 -11.23 20.85 -17.17
N ASP A 486 -10.91 21.96 -17.87
CA ASP A 486 -9.66 22.15 -18.63
C ASP A 486 -8.63 22.86 -17.74
N CYS A 487 -7.69 22.09 -17.18
CA CYS A 487 -6.70 22.60 -16.22
C CYS A 487 -5.65 23.54 -16.85
N SER A 488 -5.56 23.62 -18.19
CA SER A 488 -4.71 24.60 -18.85
C SER A 488 -5.27 26.04 -18.82
N LYS A 489 -6.54 26.20 -18.40
CA LYS A 489 -7.27 27.48 -18.39
C LYS A 489 -7.57 28.01 -16.98
N VAL A 490 -7.19 27.27 -15.95
CA VAL A 490 -7.45 27.61 -14.55
C VAL A 490 -6.14 27.70 -13.78
N ASP A 491 -6.12 28.58 -12.80
CA ASP A 491 -5.00 28.70 -11.87
C ASP A 491 -5.09 27.66 -10.72
N ASP A 492 -4.07 27.63 -9.88
CA ASP A 492 -4.00 26.68 -8.77
C ASP A 492 -5.09 26.95 -7.71
N GLU A 493 -5.53 28.20 -7.50
CA GLU A 493 -6.57 28.53 -6.53
C GLU A 493 -7.93 28.01 -6.98
N GLU A 494 -8.28 28.19 -8.25
CA GLU A 494 -9.51 27.63 -8.84
C GLU A 494 -9.47 26.10 -8.86
N LEU A 495 -8.32 25.49 -9.16
CA LEU A 495 -8.13 24.05 -9.14
C LEU A 495 -8.38 23.47 -7.75
N ILE A 496 -7.83 24.09 -6.71
CA ILE A 496 -8.05 23.71 -5.30
C ILE A 496 -9.53 23.80 -4.94
N ALA A 497 -10.21 24.90 -5.30
CA ALA A 497 -11.62 25.09 -5.00
C ALA A 497 -12.53 24.04 -5.66
N ARG A 498 -12.16 23.54 -6.83
CA ARG A 498 -12.93 22.55 -7.61
C ARG A 498 -12.50 21.08 -7.39
N ALA A 499 -11.44 20.83 -6.65
CA ALA A 499 -10.88 19.49 -6.47
C ALA A 499 -11.90 18.46 -5.96
N GLU A 500 -12.79 18.85 -5.06
CA GLU A 500 -13.81 17.96 -4.49
C GLU A 500 -14.98 17.71 -5.45
N THR A 501 -15.47 18.75 -6.13
CA THR A 501 -16.72 18.71 -6.91
C THR A 501 -16.56 18.24 -8.34
N THR A 502 -15.36 18.37 -8.93
CA THR A 502 -15.08 17.95 -10.30
C THR A 502 -14.67 16.48 -10.36
N ALA A 503 -15.18 15.74 -11.33
CA ALA A 503 -14.89 14.32 -11.52
C ALA A 503 -13.75 14.07 -12.51
N ILE A 504 -13.61 14.92 -13.55
CA ILE A 504 -12.63 14.74 -14.63
C ILE A 504 -11.78 15.99 -14.79
N PHE A 505 -10.47 15.81 -14.73
CA PHE A 505 -9.47 16.87 -14.91
C PHE A 505 -8.67 16.57 -16.19
N GLY A 506 -8.78 17.45 -17.19
CA GLY A 506 -8.06 17.32 -18.46
C GLY A 506 -6.94 18.34 -18.60
N ARG A 507 -5.93 18.07 -19.43
CA ARG A 507 -4.73 18.90 -19.65
C ARG A 507 -3.99 19.24 -18.37
N VAL A 508 -3.92 18.29 -17.45
CA VAL A 508 -3.33 18.46 -16.12
C VAL A 508 -1.80 18.35 -16.23
N SER A 509 -1.09 19.33 -15.72
CA SER A 509 0.37 19.28 -15.58
C SER A 509 0.79 18.35 -14.43
N PRO A 510 2.04 17.84 -14.39
CA PRO A 510 2.54 17.04 -13.28
C PRO A 510 2.43 17.74 -11.93
N HIS A 511 2.68 19.04 -11.86
CA HIS A 511 2.50 19.86 -10.66
C HIS A 511 1.04 19.89 -10.21
N GLN A 512 0.10 20.14 -11.13
CA GLN A 512 -1.32 20.17 -10.84
C GLN A 512 -1.85 18.79 -10.41
N LYS A 513 -1.35 17.68 -10.98
CA LYS A 513 -1.66 16.32 -10.51
C LYS A 513 -1.32 16.16 -9.03
N LYS A 514 -0.13 16.56 -8.61
CA LYS A 514 0.32 16.56 -7.21
C LYS A 514 -0.58 17.44 -6.34
N LEU A 515 -0.87 18.67 -6.78
CA LEU A 515 -1.68 19.64 -6.05
C LEU A 515 -3.10 19.12 -5.77
N LEU A 516 -3.72 18.47 -6.75
CA LEU A 516 -5.03 17.81 -6.60
C LEU A 516 -5.01 16.76 -5.48
N ILE A 517 -4.02 15.88 -5.48
CA ILE A 517 -3.89 14.85 -4.44
C ILE A 517 -3.67 15.50 -3.07
N GLN A 518 -2.80 16.51 -2.96
CA GLN A 518 -2.57 17.24 -1.72
C GLN A 518 -3.84 17.92 -1.20
N THR A 519 -4.61 18.52 -2.08
CA THR A 519 -5.88 19.18 -1.73
C THR A 519 -6.89 18.20 -1.18
N LEU A 520 -7.10 17.04 -1.86
CA LEU A 520 -8.02 16.01 -1.40
C LEU A 520 -7.60 15.45 -0.03
N LYS A 521 -6.30 15.25 0.21
CA LYS A 521 -5.77 14.84 1.52
C LYS A 521 -5.99 15.90 2.59
N ALA A 522 -5.78 17.17 2.28
CA ALA A 522 -6.04 18.29 3.21
C ALA A 522 -7.51 18.39 3.61
N GLN A 523 -8.43 18.00 2.72
CA GLN A 523 -9.87 17.91 2.98
C GLN A 523 -10.25 16.68 3.82
N GLY A 524 -9.29 15.80 4.15
CA GLY A 524 -9.47 14.64 5.03
C GLY A 524 -9.76 13.31 4.32
N HIS A 525 -9.65 13.28 3.00
CA HIS A 525 -9.76 12.06 2.21
C HIS A 525 -8.52 11.17 2.35
N THR A 526 -8.73 9.87 2.20
CA THR A 526 -7.66 8.90 2.00
C THR A 526 -7.59 8.59 0.52
N THR A 527 -6.50 9.01 -0.12
CA THR A 527 -6.39 9.01 -1.57
C THR A 527 -5.59 7.83 -2.08
N ALA A 528 -6.04 7.24 -3.20
CA ALA A 528 -5.18 6.40 -4.04
C ALA A 528 -5.01 7.04 -5.42
N MET A 529 -3.87 6.78 -6.06
CA MET A 529 -3.57 7.25 -7.42
C MET A 529 -3.08 6.08 -8.27
N THR A 530 -3.63 5.95 -9.49
CA THR A 530 -3.06 5.11 -10.53
C THR A 530 -2.35 5.96 -11.57
N GLY A 531 -1.29 5.46 -12.14
CA GLY A 531 -0.58 6.12 -13.24
C GLY A 531 0.46 5.18 -13.84
N ASP A 532 0.85 5.41 -15.10
CA ASP A 532 1.80 4.58 -15.82
C ASP A 532 3.00 5.36 -16.36
N GLY A 533 2.93 6.70 -16.39
CA GLY A 533 3.93 7.56 -16.98
C GLY A 533 4.79 8.34 -15.96
N VAL A 534 5.95 8.81 -16.40
CA VAL A 534 6.88 9.66 -15.62
C VAL A 534 6.18 10.90 -15.06
N ASN A 535 5.18 11.43 -15.77
CA ASN A 535 4.40 12.61 -15.39
C ASN A 535 3.54 12.40 -14.13
N ASP A 536 3.31 11.14 -13.74
CA ASP A 536 2.49 10.77 -12.59
C ASP A 536 3.30 10.62 -11.30
N ILE A 537 4.63 10.58 -11.39
CA ILE A 537 5.54 10.29 -10.29
C ILE A 537 5.26 11.18 -9.08
N LEU A 538 5.08 12.49 -9.27
CA LEU A 538 4.84 13.42 -8.18
C LEU A 538 3.50 13.15 -7.47
N ALA A 539 2.46 12.83 -8.24
CA ALA A 539 1.13 12.51 -7.71
C ALA A 539 1.10 11.14 -7.02
N LEU A 540 1.76 10.13 -7.62
CA LEU A 540 1.90 8.77 -7.05
C LEU A 540 2.60 8.80 -5.69
N ARG A 541 3.66 9.62 -5.54
CA ARG A 541 4.37 9.79 -4.25
C ARG A 541 3.55 10.53 -3.21
N GLU A 542 2.70 11.45 -3.64
CA GLU A 542 1.86 12.23 -2.73
C GLU A 542 0.67 11.45 -2.23
N ALA A 543 0.10 10.54 -3.03
CA ALA A 543 -1.05 9.72 -2.66
C ALA A 543 -0.75 8.83 -1.44
N ASP A 544 -1.79 8.50 -0.66
CA ASP A 544 -1.66 7.57 0.47
C ASP A 544 -1.40 6.14 0.01
N CYS A 545 -1.86 5.78 -1.19
CA CYS A 545 -1.57 4.52 -1.86
C CYS A 545 -1.41 4.72 -3.36
N SER A 546 -0.32 4.25 -3.93
CA SER A 546 -0.04 4.31 -5.37
C SER A 546 -0.11 2.92 -6.01
N ILE A 547 -0.77 2.84 -7.16
CA ILE A 547 -0.98 1.61 -7.93
C ILE A 547 -0.50 1.86 -9.35
N VAL A 548 0.35 0.99 -9.90
CA VAL A 548 0.84 1.10 -11.28
C VAL A 548 0.72 -0.21 -12.03
N MET A 549 0.65 -0.11 -13.35
CA MET A 549 0.68 -1.25 -14.25
C MET A 549 2.12 -1.68 -14.53
N ALA A 550 2.38 -2.98 -14.74
CA ALA A 550 3.73 -3.45 -15.06
C ALA A 550 4.22 -3.01 -16.44
N GLU A 551 3.31 -2.75 -17.37
CA GLU A 551 3.62 -2.20 -18.69
C GLU A 551 3.96 -0.69 -18.65
N GLY A 552 3.71 -0.01 -17.52
CA GLY A 552 4.05 1.39 -17.32
C GLY A 552 5.56 1.61 -17.20
N ASP A 553 5.93 2.88 -17.06
CA ASP A 553 7.32 3.31 -16.97
C ASP A 553 8.06 2.65 -15.78
N PRO A 554 9.29 2.16 -15.94
CA PRO A 554 10.11 1.61 -14.88
C PRO A 554 10.20 2.50 -13.62
N ALA A 555 10.19 3.81 -13.81
CA ALA A 555 10.22 4.80 -12.76
C ALA A 555 9.00 4.75 -11.83
N THR A 556 7.83 4.71 -12.42
CA THR A 556 6.58 4.64 -11.65
C THR A 556 6.49 3.35 -10.87
N ARG A 557 6.97 2.23 -11.47
CA ARG A 557 7.03 0.92 -10.81
C ARG A 557 7.91 0.90 -9.56
N GLN A 558 9.04 1.62 -9.57
CA GLN A 558 9.96 1.64 -8.42
C GLN A 558 9.42 2.39 -7.22
N ILE A 559 8.55 3.38 -7.42
CA ILE A 559 8.01 4.21 -6.35
C ILE A 559 6.61 3.80 -5.90
N ALA A 560 5.93 2.96 -6.67
CA ALA A 560 4.57 2.54 -6.39
C ALA A 560 4.50 1.63 -5.16
N ASN A 561 3.40 1.71 -4.42
CA ASN A 561 3.14 0.78 -3.33
C ASN A 561 2.68 -0.59 -3.83
N LEU A 562 1.96 -0.61 -4.95
CA LEU A 562 1.38 -1.79 -5.58
C LEU A 562 1.67 -1.77 -7.08
N VAL A 563 2.08 -2.92 -7.64
CA VAL A 563 2.31 -3.10 -9.08
C VAL A 563 1.46 -4.27 -9.57
N LEU A 564 0.62 -4.02 -10.58
CA LEU A 564 -0.19 -5.05 -11.25
C LEU A 564 0.67 -5.69 -12.34
N LEU A 565 1.19 -6.90 -12.10
CA LEU A 565 2.17 -7.55 -12.98
C LEU A 565 1.58 -7.99 -14.33
N ASP A 566 0.29 -8.32 -14.35
CA ASP A 566 -0.45 -8.65 -15.58
C ASP A 566 -1.06 -7.40 -16.24
N SER A 567 -0.87 -6.24 -15.64
CA SER A 567 -1.48 -4.97 -16.08
C SER A 567 -3.00 -5.02 -16.22
N GLU A 568 -3.68 -5.84 -15.40
CA GLU A 568 -5.12 -6.05 -15.43
C GLU A 568 -5.83 -5.10 -14.45
N PHE A 569 -6.67 -4.20 -14.96
CA PHE A 569 -7.40 -3.22 -14.14
C PHE A 569 -8.38 -3.89 -13.16
N ARG A 570 -8.93 -5.06 -13.54
CA ARG A 570 -9.83 -5.90 -12.71
C ARG A 570 -9.20 -6.39 -11.40
N ASP A 571 -7.88 -6.28 -11.22
CA ASP A 571 -7.22 -6.72 -9.98
C ASP A 571 -7.36 -5.69 -8.84
N ILE A 572 -7.66 -4.43 -9.14
CA ILE A 572 -7.88 -3.38 -8.12
C ILE A 572 -9.03 -3.74 -7.15
N PRO A 573 -10.20 -4.21 -7.60
CA PRO A 573 -11.24 -4.76 -6.73
C PRO A 573 -10.76 -5.82 -5.75
N GLU A 574 -9.89 -6.72 -6.18
CA GLU A 574 -9.38 -7.80 -5.32
C GLU A 574 -8.43 -7.27 -4.24
N ILE A 575 -7.59 -6.28 -4.58
CA ILE A 575 -6.71 -5.63 -3.60
C ILE A 575 -7.55 -4.91 -2.54
N LEU A 576 -8.57 -4.16 -2.98
CA LEU A 576 -9.52 -3.50 -2.07
C LEU A 576 -10.23 -4.52 -1.18
N PHE A 577 -10.67 -5.64 -1.75
CA PHE A 577 -11.30 -6.74 -1.03
C PHE A 577 -10.39 -7.32 0.05
N GLU A 578 -9.14 -7.70 -0.29
CA GLU A 578 -8.21 -8.27 0.68
C GLU A 578 -7.82 -7.26 1.76
N GLY A 579 -7.66 -5.99 1.40
CA GLY A 579 -7.43 -4.92 2.37
C GLY A 579 -8.58 -4.75 3.35
N ARG A 580 -9.83 -4.64 2.86
CA ARG A 580 -11.02 -4.52 3.70
C ARG A 580 -11.22 -5.75 4.58
N ARG A 581 -10.98 -6.95 4.05
CA ARG A 581 -11.02 -8.19 4.81
C ARG A 581 -10.10 -8.12 6.04
N VAL A 582 -8.85 -7.70 5.85
CA VAL A 582 -7.89 -7.57 6.95
C VAL A 582 -8.37 -6.56 7.97
N VAL A 583 -8.66 -5.32 7.55
CA VAL A 583 -8.99 -4.23 8.46
C VAL A 583 -10.29 -4.52 9.23
N ASN A 584 -11.32 -4.98 8.54
CA ASN A 584 -12.62 -5.25 9.15
C ASN A 584 -12.58 -6.44 10.10
N ASN A 585 -11.89 -7.52 9.73
CA ASN A 585 -11.80 -8.68 10.60
C ASN A 585 -10.97 -8.37 11.86
N ILE A 586 -9.85 -7.66 11.73
CA ILE A 586 -9.11 -7.21 12.91
C ILE A 586 -9.97 -6.28 13.78
N SER A 587 -10.71 -5.36 13.17
CA SER A 587 -11.64 -4.47 13.90
C SER A 587 -12.72 -5.25 14.65
N HIS A 588 -13.19 -6.33 14.06
CA HIS A 588 -14.27 -7.16 14.60
C HIS A 588 -13.81 -8.02 15.79
N ILE A 589 -12.59 -8.53 15.77
CA ILE A 589 -12.05 -9.37 16.85
C ILE A 589 -11.34 -8.57 17.95
N ALA A 590 -10.93 -7.33 17.69
CA ALA A 590 -10.20 -6.50 18.66
C ALA A 590 -10.91 -6.35 20.01
N PRO A 591 -12.24 -6.21 20.10
CA PRO A 591 -12.95 -6.15 21.39
C PRO A 591 -12.66 -7.34 22.30
N ILE A 592 -12.47 -8.56 21.75
CA ILE A 592 -12.21 -9.78 22.54
C ILE A 592 -10.93 -9.63 23.37
N PHE A 593 -9.86 -9.09 22.75
CA PHE A 593 -8.59 -8.87 23.42
C PHE A 593 -8.61 -7.71 24.42
N LEU A 594 -9.42 -6.68 24.15
CA LEU A 594 -9.52 -5.51 25.01
C LEU A 594 -10.29 -5.77 26.31
N ILE A 595 -11.17 -6.78 26.34
CA ILE A 595 -11.89 -7.19 27.56
C ILE A 595 -10.91 -7.42 28.70
N LYS A 596 -9.84 -8.22 28.43
CA LYS A 596 -8.83 -8.56 29.41
C LYS A 596 -8.07 -7.34 29.91
N THR A 597 -7.69 -6.45 29.01
CA THR A 597 -7.00 -5.20 29.36
C THR A 597 -7.85 -4.33 30.28
N ILE A 598 -9.13 -4.18 29.98
CA ILE A 598 -10.05 -3.32 30.74
C ILE A 598 -10.34 -3.92 32.12
N TYR A 599 -10.75 -5.20 32.22
CA TYR A 599 -11.09 -5.75 33.54
C TYR A 599 -9.86 -5.87 34.44
N SER A 600 -8.68 -6.24 33.92
CA SER A 600 -7.46 -6.32 34.71
C SER A 600 -7.05 -4.98 35.29
N PHE A 601 -7.20 -3.90 34.51
CA PHE A 601 -6.95 -2.54 34.98
C PHE A 601 -7.94 -2.11 36.05
N LEU A 602 -9.24 -2.32 35.81
CA LEU A 602 -10.29 -1.94 36.76
C LEU A 602 -10.21 -2.74 38.07
N LEU A 603 -10.05 -4.06 38.00
CA LEU A 603 -9.89 -4.90 39.17
C LEU A 603 -8.66 -4.54 39.99
N GLY A 604 -7.55 -4.29 39.30
CA GLY A 604 -6.33 -3.87 39.98
C GLY A 604 -6.51 -2.51 40.71
N LEU A 605 -7.20 -1.53 40.10
CA LEU A 605 -7.56 -0.28 40.77
C LEU A 605 -8.43 -0.53 41.99
N ILE A 606 -9.43 -1.43 41.89
CA ILE A 606 -10.33 -1.78 42.99
C ILE A 606 -9.53 -2.49 44.10
N CYS A 607 -8.60 -3.39 43.76
CA CYS A 607 -7.74 -4.03 44.75
C CYS A 607 -6.96 -2.98 45.55
N ILE A 608 -6.30 -2.03 44.90
CA ILE A 608 -5.55 -0.94 45.55
C ILE A 608 -6.53 -0.05 46.35
N ALA A 609 -7.69 0.32 45.77
CA ALA A 609 -8.67 1.15 46.48
C ALA A 609 -9.28 0.45 47.71
N SER A 610 -9.35 -0.88 47.73
CA SER A 610 -9.89 -1.65 48.87
C SER A 610 -9.12 -1.42 50.14
N ILE A 611 -7.85 -0.96 50.08
CA ILE A 611 -7.01 -0.59 51.22
C ILE A 611 -7.67 0.52 52.05
N THR A 612 -8.36 1.45 51.39
CA THR A 612 -9.01 2.58 52.10
C THR A 612 -10.20 2.15 52.97
N LEU A 613 -10.72 0.93 52.82
CA LEU A 613 -11.78 0.39 53.63
C LEU A 613 -11.34 -0.01 55.08
N GLY A 614 -10.00 -0.06 55.32
CA GLY A 614 -9.40 -0.15 56.64
C GLY A 614 -9.55 -1.45 57.42
N LYS A 615 -10.32 -2.44 56.92
CA LYS A 615 -10.49 -3.76 57.57
C LYS A 615 -9.95 -4.86 56.63
N ALA A 616 -9.17 -5.77 57.21
CA ALA A 616 -8.54 -6.87 56.44
C ALA A 616 -9.55 -7.76 55.70
N GLU A 617 -10.78 -7.91 56.27
CA GLU A 617 -11.85 -8.71 55.72
C GLU A 617 -12.39 -8.17 54.40
N TYR A 618 -12.31 -6.84 54.14
CA TYR A 618 -12.81 -6.18 52.93
C TYR A 618 -11.73 -6.03 51.83
N LEU A 619 -10.50 -6.47 52.08
CA LEU A 619 -9.43 -6.37 51.13
C LEU A 619 -9.62 -7.36 49.96
N LEU A 620 -9.84 -6.85 48.77
CA LEU A 620 -9.95 -7.68 47.55
C LEU A 620 -8.56 -8.06 47.02
N VAL A 621 -8.24 -9.34 46.92
CA VAL A 621 -7.07 -9.85 46.20
C VAL A 621 -7.45 -10.03 44.74
N PHE A 622 -6.50 -9.76 43.82
CA PHE A 622 -6.72 -10.04 42.40
C PHE A 622 -7.04 -11.55 42.22
N PRO A 623 -8.23 -11.90 41.70
CA PRO A 623 -8.78 -13.24 41.88
C PRO A 623 -8.24 -14.29 40.91
N PHE A 624 -7.47 -13.88 39.91
CA PHE A 624 -7.01 -14.76 38.85
C PHE A 624 -5.53 -15.08 38.99
N ILE A 625 -5.15 -16.28 38.51
CA ILE A 625 -3.77 -16.71 38.37
C ILE A 625 -3.46 -17.03 36.91
N GLN A 626 -2.17 -17.00 36.51
CA GLN A 626 -1.78 -17.03 35.13
C GLN A 626 -2.13 -18.34 34.41
N ILE A 627 -2.07 -19.47 35.09
CA ILE A 627 -2.40 -20.77 34.51
C ILE A 627 -3.87 -20.86 34.06
N GLN A 628 -4.81 -20.22 34.79
CA GLN A 628 -6.22 -20.14 34.45
C GLN A 628 -6.46 -19.43 33.10
N MET A 629 -5.60 -18.46 32.76
CA MET A 629 -5.70 -17.72 31.49
C MET A 629 -5.36 -18.59 30.27
N THR A 630 -4.77 -19.77 30.46
CA THR A 630 -4.37 -20.67 29.35
C THR A 630 -5.56 -21.18 28.56
N LEU A 631 -6.61 -21.70 29.21
CA LEU A 631 -7.81 -22.18 28.53
C LEU A 631 -8.63 -21.02 27.93
N ILE A 632 -8.73 -19.88 28.63
CA ILE A 632 -9.38 -18.68 28.11
C ILE A 632 -8.59 -18.19 26.87
N GLY A 633 -7.26 -18.19 26.96
CA GLY A 633 -6.40 -17.88 25.82
C GLY A 633 -6.65 -18.79 24.63
N GLN A 634 -6.87 -20.10 24.82
CA GLN A 634 -7.09 -21.05 23.74
C GLN A 634 -8.49 -20.92 23.12
N PHE A 635 -9.54 -20.90 23.94
CA PHE A 635 -10.93 -21.02 23.49
C PHE A 635 -11.63 -19.68 23.25
N VAL A 636 -11.07 -18.55 23.70
CA VAL A 636 -11.63 -17.22 23.54
C VAL A 636 -10.70 -16.31 22.73
N GLU A 637 -9.43 -16.13 23.16
CA GLU A 637 -8.52 -15.12 22.59
C GLU A 637 -7.69 -15.64 21.41
N GLY A 638 -7.44 -16.96 21.31
CA GLY A 638 -6.51 -17.53 20.34
C GLY A 638 -7.19 -18.06 19.09
N PHE A 639 -7.67 -19.31 19.15
CA PHE A 639 -8.14 -20.01 17.98
C PHE A 639 -9.35 -19.36 17.28
N PRO A 640 -10.43 -18.92 17.98
CA PRO A 640 -11.57 -18.33 17.31
C PRO A 640 -11.24 -17.02 16.59
N PRO A 641 -10.56 -16.02 17.20
CA PRO A 641 -10.12 -14.83 16.49
C PRO A 641 -9.19 -15.12 15.33
N PHE A 642 -8.28 -16.09 15.47
CA PHE A 642 -7.39 -16.50 14.37
C PHE A 642 -8.18 -16.96 13.14
N ILE A 643 -9.16 -17.84 13.29
CA ILE A 643 -9.99 -18.29 12.16
C ILE A 643 -10.83 -17.14 11.59
N LEU A 644 -11.42 -16.30 12.43
CA LEU A 644 -12.24 -15.16 11.99
C LEU A 644 -11.43 -14.14 11.16
N THR A 645 -10.09 -14.05 11.32
CA THR A 645 -9.29 -13.15 10.48
C THR A 645 -9.29 -13.51 9.00
N PHE A 646 -9.60 -14.75 8.65
CA PHE A 646 -9.58 -15.23 7.25
C PHE A 646 -10.96 -15.19 6.58
N GLU A 647 -12.02 -14.84 7.31
CA GLU A 647 -13.36 -14.77 6.74
C GLU A 647 -13.53 -13.62 5.75
N ARG A 648 -14.46 -13.82 4.80
CA ARG A 648 -14.80 -12.81 3.81
C ARG A 648 -15.56 -11.64 4.46
N ASN A 649 -15.05 -10.42 4.37
CA ASN A 649 -15.66 -9.23 4.92
C ASN A 649 -15.31 -8.00 4.07
N ILE A 650 -16.27 -7.52 3.26
CA ILE A 650 -16.09 -6.49 2.24
C ILE A 650 -16.71 -5.14 2.62
N ARG A 651 -17.24 -5.00 3.84
CA ARG A 651 -17.89 -3.75 4.27
C ARG A 651 -16.93 -2.56 4.20
N PRO A 652 -17.43 -1.34 4.01
CA PRO A 652 -16.61 -0.14 4.18
C PRO A 652 -15.93 -0.12 5.55
N VAL A 653 -14.71 0.41 5.59
CA VAL A 653 -13.89 0.41 6.81
C VAL A 653 -14.37 1.47 7.78
N GLU A 654 -14.56 1.10 9.03
CA GLU A 654 -14.92 2.02 10.12
C GLU A 654 -13.83 3.07 10.40
N LYS A 655 -14.20 4.35 10.41
CA LYS A 655 -13.27 5.46 10.65
C LYS A 655 -12.72 5.48 12.09
N HIS A 656 -13.51 5.05 13.09
CA HIS A 656 -13.17 5.14 14.51
C HIS A 656 -12.98 3.77 15.18
N PHE A 657 -12.12 2.95 14.59
CA PHE A 657 -11.80 1.58 15.04
C PHE A 657 -11.59 1.45 16.56
N LEU A 658 -10.70 2.24 17.15
CA LEU A 658 -10.30 2.09 18.56
C LEU A 658 -11.48 2.39 19.51
N ARG A 659 -12.20 3.50 19.26
CA ARG A 659 -13.36 3.88 20.09
C ARG A 659 -14.44 2.81 20.06
N LYS A 660 -14.75 2.29 18.88
CA LYS A 660 -15.77 1.24 18.73
C LYS A 660 -15.36 -0.05 19.43
N SER A 661 -14.10 -0.46 19.27
CA SER A 661 -13.57 -1.67 19.92
C SER A 661 -13.60 -1.56 21.44
N LEU A 662 -13.24 -0.41 22.01
CA LEU A 662 -13.32 -0.18 23.45
C LEU A 662 -14.78 -0.19 23.96
N LEU A 663 -15.70 0.47 23.25
CA LEU A 663 -17.12 0.49 23.62
C LEU A 663 -17.74 -0.91 23.58
N LEU A 664 -17.35 -1.74 22.61
CA LEU A 664 -17.84 -3.12 22.51
C LEU A 664 -17.22 -4.06 23.57
N ALA A 665 -16.01 -3.80 24.04
CA ALA A 665 -15.34 -4.59 25.06
C ALA A 665 -15.82 -4.26 26.49
N LEU A 666 -16.20 -3.00 26.72
CA LEU A 666 -16.51 -2.47 28.05
C LEU A 666 -17.62 -3.24 28.79
N PRO A 667 -18.78 -3.61 28.20
CA PRO A 667 -19.81 -4.36 28.89
C PRO A 667 -19.32 -5.69 29.44
N ASN A 668 -18.57 -6.47 28.65
CA ASN A 668 -17.99 -7.74 29.08
C ASN A 668 -17.03 -7.55 30.27
N ALA A 669 -16.15 -6.55 30.15
CA ALA A 669 -15.19 -6.24 31.21
C ALA A 669 -15.88 -5.82 32.51
N LEU A 670 -16.95 -5.00 32.42
CA LEU A 670 -17.76 -4.59 33.60
C LEU A 670 -18.52 -5.76 34.19
N MET A 671 -19.02 -6.69 33.38
CA MET A 671 -19.65 -7.92 33.89
C MET A 671 -18.69 -8.76 34.71
N VAL A 672 -17.41 -8.89 34.24
CA VAL A 672 -16.36 -9.57 35.01
C VAL A 672 -16.08 -8.85 36.31
N VAL A 673 -15.89 -7.53 36.30
CA VAL A 673 -15.62 -6.72 37.49
C VAL A 673 -16.74 -6.82 38.50
N LEU A 674 -18.00 -6.66 38.04
CA LEU A 674 -19.18 -6.73 38.89
C LEU A 674 -19.33 -8.10 39.53
N SER A 675 -19.11 -9.19 38.77
CA SER A 675 -19.20 -10.55 39.31
C SER A 675 -18.18 -10.81 40.41
N VAL A 676 -16.91 -10.37 40.18
CA VAL A 676 -15.83 -10.49 41.18
C VAL A 676 -16.21 -9.75 42.46
N LEU A 677 -16.77 -8.53 42.35
CA LEU A 677 -17.24 -7.77 43.54
C LEU A 677 -18.38 -8.46 44.26
N ILE A 678 -19.37 -9.02 43.54
CA ILE A 678 -20.47 -9.79 44.13
C ILE A 678 -19.91 -11.01 44.86
N PHE A 679 -19.07 -11.79 44.24
CA PHE A 679 -18.48 -12.99 44.85
C PHE A 679 -17.58 -12.67 46.05
N HIS A 680 -16.86 -11.56 45.98
CA HIS A 680 -16.07 -11.07 47.14
C HIS A 680 -16.98 -10.68 48.30
N LEU A 681 -18.09 -9.98 48.05
CA LEU A 681 -19.08 -9.67 49.12
C LEU A 681 -19.69 -10.93 49.71
N LEU A 682 -20.05 -11.92 48.89
CA LEU A 682 -20.56 -13.21 49.38
C LEU A 682 -19.49 -13.96 50.21
N GLN A 683 -18.20 -13.83 49.87
CA GLN A 683 -17.11 -14.37 50.67
C GLN A 683 -16.97 -13.66 52.00
N VAL A 684 -17.01 -12.32 52.01
CA VAL A 684 -16.94 -11.52 53.26
C VAL A 684 -18.10 -11.85 54.21
N PHE A 685 -19.29 -12.08 53.68
CA PHE A 685 -20.47 -12.50 54.48
C PHE A 685 -20.50 -13.98 54.86
N GLY A 686 -19.45 -14.75 54.50
CA GLY A 686 -19.31 -16.16 54.85
C GLY A 686 -20.14 -17.15 54.02
N TYR A 687 -20.77 -16.68 52.90
CA TYR A 687 -21.52 -17.55 51.99
C TYR A 687 -20.63 -18.34 51.02
N LEU A 688 -19.41 -17.82 50.75
CA LEU A 688 -18.43 -18.46 49.88
C LEU A 688 -17.08 -18.56 50.57
N ASN A 689 -16.32 -19.61 50.27
CA ASN A 689 -14.89 -19.65 50.62
C ASN A 689 -14.06 -19.01 49.49
N LEU A 690 -12.78 -18.78 49.74
CA LEU A 690 -11.88 -18.12 48.76
C LEU A 690 -11.76 -18.92 47.44
N HIS A 691 -11.69 -20.25 47.53
CA HIS A 691 -11.57 -21.12 46.33
C HIS A 691 -12.85 -21.11 45.50
N ASP A 692 -14.03 -21.12 46.11
CA ASP A 692 -15.31 -21.01 45.40
C ASP A 692 -15.43 -19.64 44.71
N MET A 693 -15.03 -18.56 45.39
CA MET A 693 -14.99 -17.21 44.79
C MET A 693 -14.07 -17.18 43.55
N GLN A 694 -12.86 -17.74 43.60
CA GLN A 694 -11.95 -17.81 42.50
C GLN A 694 -12.49 -18.66 41.35
N THR A 695 -13.04 -19.82 41.67
CA THR A 695 -13.68 -20.72 40.68
C THR A 695 -14.84 -20.05 39.94
N LEU A 696 -15.76 -19.42 40.67
CA LEU A 696 -16.90 -18.69 40.10
C LEU A 696 -16.40 -17.54 39.21
N SER A 697 -15.41 -16.78 39.68
CA SER A 697 -14.80 -15.68 38.91
C SER A 697 -14.20 -16.17 37.60
N TYR A 698 -13.50 -17.30 37.62
CA TYR A 698 -12.95 -17.94 36.42
C TYR A 698 -14.02 -18.35 35.40
N TYR A 699 -15.08 -19.07 35.85
CA TYR A 699 -16.16 -19.48 34.95
C TYR A 699 -16.93 -18.30 34.36
N VAL A 700 -17.18 -17.25 35.14
CA VAL A 700 -17.82 -16.03 34.62
C VAL A 700 -16.90 -15.30 33.63
N LEU A 701 -15.61 -15.20 33.90
CA LEU A 701 -14.65 -14.62 32.96
C LEU A 701 -14.63 -15.38 31.63
N GLY A 702 -14.55 -16.72 31.68
CA GLY A 702 -14.62 -17.54 30.47
C GLY A 702 -15.94 -17.36 29.73
N SER A 703 -17.08 -17.40 30.43
CA SER A 703 -18.41 -17.25 29.84
C SER A 703 -18.64 -15.88 29.20
N THR A 704 -18.23 -14.79 29.86
CA THR A 704 -18.29 -13.45 29.26
C THR A 704 -17.40 -13.30 28.05
N GLY A 705 -16.21 -13.94 28.03
CA GLY A 705 -15.36 -14.05 26.86
C GLY A 705 -16.01 -14.83 25.72
N LEU A 706 -16.66 -15.96 26.03
CA LEU A 706 -17.43 -16.76 25.05
C LEU A 706 -18.61 -15.96 24.46
N LEU A 707 -19.30 -15.14 25.25
CA LEU A 707 -20.33 -14.24 24.72
C LEU A 707 -19.75 -13.25 23.69
N ALA A 708 -18.55 -12.74 23.91
CA ALA A 708 -17.88 -11.90 22.94
C ALA A 708 -17.50 -12.66 21.64
N VAL A 709 -17.08 -13.93 21.76
CA VAL A 709 -16.84 -14.81 20.60
C VAL A 709 -18.14 -15.08 19.85
N ILE A 710 -19.24 -15.40 20.56
CA ILE A 710 -20.57 -15.62 19.96
C ILE A 710 -20.99 -14.36 19.19
N ARG A 711 -20.88 -13.18 19.79
CA ARG A 711 -21.16 -11.91 19.10
C ARG A 711 -20.33 -11.75 17.83
N ALA A 712 -19.03 -12.06 17.88
CA ALA A 712 -18.14 -11.98 16.73
C ALA A 712 -18.47 -13.04 15.64
N CYS A 713 -19.15 -14.12 16.01
CA CYS A 713 -19.61 -15.15 15.07
C CYS A 713 -21.01 -14.87 14.46
N LEU A 714 -21.64 -13.76 14.78
CA LEU A 714 -22.92 -13.38 14.15
C LEU A 714 -22.72 -12.48 12.92
N PRO A 715 -23.52 -12.65 11.84
CA PRO A 715 -24.50 -13.70 11.57
C PRO A 715 -23.90 -15.11 11.43
N LEU A 716 -24.66 -16.13 11.72
CA LEU A 716 -24.17 -17.50 11.73
C LEU A 716 -23.88 -18.04 10.34
N THR A 717 -22.68 -18.59 10.16
CA THR A 717 -22.28 -19.44 9.06
C THR A 717 -21.89 -20.82 9.60
N LYS A 718 -21.72 -21.81 8.71
CA LYS A 718 -21.27 -23.17 9.14
C LYS A 718 -19.94 -23.10 9.92
N THR A 719 -18.97 -22.33 9.44
CA THR A 719 -17.67 -22.14 10.09
C THR A 719 -17.83 -21.47 11.46
N ARG A 720 -18.64 -20.39 11.55
CA ARG A 720 -18.86 -19.64 12.78
C ARG A 720 -19.61 -20.47 13.82
N LEU A 721 -20.58 -21.29 13.39
CA LEU A 721 -21.26 -22.23 14.27
C LEU A 721 -20.29 -23.27 14.83
N ALA A 722 -19.43 -23.85 13.99
CA ALA A 722 -18.39 -24.78 14.43
C ALA A 722 -17.43 -24.12 15.45
N LEU A 723 -17.06 -22.85 15.24
CA LEU A 723 -16.23 -22.09 16.18
C LEU A 723 -16.93 -21.88 17.54
N ILE A 724 -18.21 -21.54 17.53
CA ILE A 724 -19.01 -21.41 18.77
C ILE A 724 -19.02 -22.74 19.52
N ILE A 725 -19.33 -23.84 18.82
CA ILE A 725 -19.34 -25.19 19.40
C ILE A 725 -17.96 -25.54 19.99
N TYR A 726 -16.91 -25.34 19.20
CA TYR A 726 -15.51 -25.56 19.66
C TYR A 726 -15.19 -24.75 20.91
N SER A 727 -15.53 -23.45 20.91
CA SER A 727 -15.20 -22.54 22.01
C SER A 727 -15.97 -22.90 23.28
N VAL A 728 -17.29 -23.08 23.17
CA VAL A 728 -18.16 -23.34 24.34
C VAL A 728 -17.86 -24.71 24.91
N PHE A 729 -17.98 -25.78 24.12
CA PHE A 729 -17.74 -27.13 24.60
C PHE A 729 -16.29 -27.35 24.99
N GLY A 730 -15.33 -26.84 24.18
CA GLY A 730 -13.92 -26.94 24.48
C GLY A 730 -13.55 -26.30 25.81
N PHE A 731 -14.05 -25.09 26.09
CA PHE A 731 -13.81 -24.40 27.36
C PHE A 731 -14.36 -25.17 28.56
N PHE A 732 -15.64 -25.52 28.55
CA PHE A 732 -16.27 -26.19 29.72
C PHE A 732 -15.73 -27.62 29.94
N ILE A 733 -15.57 -28.40 28.88
CA ILE A 733 -15.02 -29.76 28.96
C ILE A 733 -13.57 -29.71 29.46
N SER A 734 -12.71 -28.87 28.87
CA SER A 734 -11.32 -28.75 29.32
C SER A 734 -11.22 -28.22 30.75
N SER A 735 -12.04 -27.26 31.14
CA SER A 735 -12.08 -26.75 32.54
C SER A 735 -12.49 -27.83 33.52
N HIS A 736 -13.41 -28.72 33.15
CA HIS A 736 -13.83 -29.84 34.00
C HIS A 736 -12.73 -30.89 34.17
N PHE A 737 -12.11 -31.33 33.07
CA PHE A 737 -11.06 -32.37 33.13
C PHE A 737 -9.71 -31.88 33.67
N LEU A 738 -9.38 -30.63 33.41
CA LEU A 738 -8.07 -30.03 33.77
C LEU A 738 -8.16 -29.17 35.05
N HIS A 739 -9.25 -29.28 35.84
CA HIS A 739 -9.48 -28.41 36.98
C HIS A 739 -8.31 -28.41 37.99
N GLY A 740 -7.70 -29.56 38.25
CA GLY A 740 -6.53 -29.63 39.12
C GLY A 740 -5.30 -28.94 38.57
N LEU A 741 -5.08 -28.93 37.23
CA LEU A 741 -3.97 -28.24 36.61
C LEU A 741 -4.14 -26.71 36.62
N ILE A 742 -5.36 -26.23 36.42
CA ILE A 742 -5.68 -24.81 36.41
C ILE A 742 -6.06 -24.26 37.79
N GLU A 743 -5.95 -25.08 38.83
CA GLU A 743 -6.15 -24.71 40.24
C GLU A 743 -7.55 -24.11 40.47
N ILE A 744 -8.61 -24.80 39.99
CA ILE A 744 -10.01 -24.49 40.24
C ILE A 744 -10.75 -25.74 40.78
N HIS A 745 -11.92 -25.54 41.34
CA HIS A 745 -12.83 -26.65 41.68
C HIS A 745 -13.91 -26.85 40.60
N PRO A 746 -14.37 -28.08 40.35
CA PRO A 746 -15.57 -28.28 39.56
C PRO A 746 -16.77 -27.55 40.19
N LEU A 747 -17.66 -27.02 39.32
CA LEU A 747 -18.92 -26.45 39.84
C LEU A 747 -19.71 -27.53 40.59
N ASN A 748 -20.09 -27.26 41.80
CA ASN A 748 -20.80 -28.16 42.70
C ASN A 748 -22.26 -27.67 42.95
N SER A 749 -23.03 -28.41 43.76
CA SER A 749 -24.41 -28.08 44.09
C SER A 749 -24.59 -26.70 44.75
N HIS A 750 -23.56 -26.14 45.32
CA HIS A 750 -23.57 -24.81 45.95
C HIS A 750 -23.17 -23.71 44.98
N THR A 751 -22.14 -23.89 44.19
CA THR A 751 -21.59 -22.88 43.27
C THR A 751 -22.34 -22.80 41.95
N LEU A 752 -22.91 -23.92 41.46
CA LEU A 752 -23.64 -23.98 40.19
C LEU A 752 -24.88 -23.09 40.14
N PRO A 753 -25.75 -23.04 41.20
CA PRO A 753 -26.90 -22.14 41.21
C PRO A 753 -26.51 -20.65 41.19
N ILE A 754 -25.42 -20.28 41.89
CA ILE A 754 -24.92 -18.90 41.92
C ILE A 754 -24.42 -18.49 40.51
N TYR A 755 -23.64 -19.36 39.90
CA TYR A 755 -23.15 -19.16 38.53
C TYR A 755 -24.31 -19.05 37.53
N SER A 756 -25.26 -20.01 37.57
CA SER A 756 -26.40 -20.06 36.64
C SER A 756 -27.30 -18.85 36.79
N GLY A 757 -27.61 -18.45 38.04
CA GLY A 757 -28.44 -17.28 38.34
C GLY A 757 -27.80 -15.97 37.80
N LEU A 758 -26.49 -15.82 37.96
CA LEU A 758 -25.78 -14.65 37.42
C LEU A 758 -25.77 -14.64 35.89
N MET A 759 -25.53 -15.80 35.26
CA MET A 759 -25.51 -15.91 33.79
C MET A 759 -26.91 -15.70 33.17
N LEU A 760 -27.98 -16.10 33.85
CA LEU A 760 -29.37 -15.80 33.42
C LEU A 760 -29.62 -14.29 33.31
N ILE A 761 -28.95 -13.48 34.11
CA ILE A 761 -29.02 -12.01 34.05
C ILE A 761 -28.04 -11.47 32.99
N PHE A 762 -26.82 -11.94 32.98
CA PHE A 762 -25.78 -11.39 32.14
C PHE A 762 -26.00 -11.63 30.63
N ILE A 763 -26.51 -12.81 30.25
CA ILE A 763 -26.75 -13.14 28.85
C ILE A 763 -27.74 -12.17 28.18
N PRO A 764 -28.97 -11.96 28.73
CA PRO A 764 -29.90 -11.01 28.13
C PRO A 764 -29.39 -9.57 28.14
N VAL A 765 -28.73 -9.13 29.22
CA VAL A 765 -28.15 -7.79 29.34
C VAL A 765 -27.07 -7.59 28.31
N PHE A 766 -26.20 -8.58 28.12
CA PHE A 766 -25.13 -8.52 27.08
C PHE A 766 -25.73 -8.37 25.67
N PHE A 767 -26.71 -9.19 25.31
CA PHE A 767 -27.33 -9.12 23.99
C PHE A 767 -28.10 -7.82 23.78
N TRP A 768 -28.76 -7.30 24.81
CA TRP A 768 -29.47 -6.03 24.78
C TRP A 768 -28.48 -4.85 24.55
N ILE A 769 -27.39 -4.79 25.32
CA ILE A 769 -26.37 -3.77 25.15
C ILE A 769 -25.72 -3.88 23.74
N SER A 770 -25.36 -5.08 23.32
CA SER A 770 -24.78 -5.33 22.01
C SER A 770 -25.69 -4.89 20.85
N TYR A 771 -27.02 -5.10 21.00
CA TYR A 771 -28.02 -4.61 20.05
C TYR A 771 -28.08 -3.07 20.03
N LYS A 772 -28.10 -2.42 21.18
CA LYS A 772 -28.07 -0.95 21.31
C LYS A 772 -26.78 -0.34 20.70
N GLN A 773 -25.67 -1.02 20.83
CA GLN A 773 -24.38 -0.61 20.24
C GLN A 773 -24.31 -0.86 18.73
N GLY A 774 -25.34 -1.40 18.12
CA GLY A 774 -25.37 -1.69 16.68
C GLY A 774 -24.48 -2.87 16.25
N ALA A 775 -24.08 -3.72 17.20
CA ALA A 775 -23.21 -4.87 16.93
C ALA A 775 -23.82 -5.90 15.95
N PHE A 776 -25.15 -5.89 15.80
CA PHE A 776 -25.91 -6.79 14.92
C PHE A 776 -26.51 -6.08 13.70
N LYS A 777 -26.26 -4.79 13.50
CA LYS A 777 -26.66 -4.10 12.27
C LYS A 777 -25.78 -4.62 11.13
N ASN A 778 -26.42 -5.31 10.19
CA ASN A 778 -25.80 -5.83 8.95
C ASN A 778 -25.43 -4.70 8.01
#